data_9d6b427c1255fabc02a324eb701d6d51
#
_entry.id   9d6b427c1255fabc02a324eb701d6d51
#
_cell.length_a   1.000
_cell.length_b   1.000
_cell.length_c   1.000
_cell.angle_alpha   90.00
_cell.angle_beta   90.00
_cell.angle_gamma   90.00
#
_symmetry.space_group_name_H-M   'P 1'
#
loop_
_entity.id
_entity.type
_entity.pdbx_description
1 polymer ?
#
loop_
_entity_poly.entity_id
_entity_poly.type
_entity_poly.pdbx_seq_one_letter_code
_entity_poly.pdbx_strand_id
1 'polypeptide(L)'
;MAKNLLIVESPSKAKTLKKYLGGDFEILASYGHVRDLVPKSGAVDPDNGFAMKYQLISRNGKHVDAIVAGAKEAENIYLATDPDREGEAISWHLLEILKSKRGLKNIKPQRVVFHEITQNAVLDAVAHPREIEMDLVDAQQARRALDYLVGFNLSPLLWKKIRRGLSAGRVQSPALRLICERENEIRAFEAQEYWTVHLDSHKGRSKFTAKLAQYNGAKLEQFDLPNEAAQAGVLKEFEGKEAVVTAIEKKKRSRNPAAPFTTSTMQQDAVRKLGFTTDRTMRTAQQLYEGIDVGHGAIGLITYMRTDSVNLADEALTEIRHYIENKIGKEYLPSAAKQYKTKSKNAQEAHEAIRPTSVYRTPESVKPFLSADQFKLYQMIWQRTVACQMMPAKFDQTTVDITVGKGVFRVTGQVQTFAGFLSVYEESSDDEESEDSKKLPEMSEGDKLPVDKLYGEQHFTTPPPRYNEATLVKALEEYGIGRPSTYASIISTLKDREYVTLEQKRFMPTDTGDIVNKFLTEHFAQYVDYHFTAKLEDQLDEIADGKRQWIPVMDKFWKPFIKQVEEKEGIERAKFTTQELDETCPKCGGHKLQIKFGKMGRFVACAGYPECGYTRNVNETAEEAAERIAKAEAEQAELDGRECPKCGGRLVYKYSRTGSKFIGCANYPKCKHVEPLEKPKDTGVQCPQCKKGNLVERKSRYGKLFYSCSTYPDCNYATWNPPIAEECPNCHWPVLTIKTTKRWGVEKVCPQKECGWKEQIEPPAPKE
;
A
#
# COMPACT_ATOMS: atom_id res chain seq x y z
N MET A 1 18.24 -32.55 -26.53
CA MET A 1 17.88 -31.10 -26.35
C MET A 1 16.37 -31.03 -26.27
N ALA A 2 15.85 -30.15 -25.46
CA ALA A 2 14.37 -29.94 -25.35
C ALA A 2 13.86 -29.39 -26.68
N LYS A 3 12.75 -29.97 -27.19
CA LYS A 3 12.15 -29.54 -28.46
C LYS A 3 11.39 -28.24 -28.36
N ASN A 4 10.93 -27.93 -27.16
CA ASN A 4 10.04 -26.79 -26.89
C ASN A 4 10.71 -25.81 -25.92
N LEU A 5 10.66 -24.53 -26.22
CA LEU A 5 11.00 -23.44 -25.31
C LEU A 5 9.76 -22.77 -24.77
N LEU A 6 9.60 -22.72 -23.46
CA LEU A 6 8.52 -22.00 -22.81
C LEU A 6 9.09 -20.83 -22.01
N ILE A 7 8.58 -19.62 -22.25
CA ILE A 7 9.08 -18.39 -21.64
C ILE A 7 8.02 -17.84 -20.68
N VAL A 8 8.43 -17.59 -19.44
CA VAL A 8 7.60 -17.02 -18.36
C VAL A 8 8.21 -15.72 -17.83
N GLU A 9 7.48 -14.96 -17.01
CA GLU A 9 8.01 -13.73 -16.44
C GLU A 9 8.82 -13.94 -15.15
N SER A 10 8.60 -15.04 -14.41
CA SER A 10 9.27 -15.24 -13.12
C SER A 10 9.97 -16.60 -12.98
N PRO A 11 11.09 -16.68 -12.24
CA PRO A 11 11.79 -17.94 -11.99
C PRO A 11 10.97 -18.90 -11.11
N SER A 12 10.10 -18.39 -10.22
CA SER A 12 9.21 -19.23 -9.41
C SER A 12 8.23 -19.99 -10.29
N LYS A 13 7.59 -19.28 -11.22
CA LYS A 13 6.69 -19.87 -12.21
C LYS A 13 7.41 -20.90 -13.08
N ALA A 14 8.64 -20.59 -13.53
CA ALA A 14 9.46 -21.54 -14.31
C ALA A 14 9.71 -22.84 -13.55
N LYS A 15 10.04 -22.75 -12.25
CA LYS A 15 10.28 -23.92 -11.39
C LYS A 15 9.02 -24.79 -11.26
N THR A 16 7.87 -24.17 -11.08
CA THR A 16 6.58 -24.88 -10.93
C THR A 16 6.20 -25.59 -12.24
N LEU A 17 6.29 -24.90 -13.39
CA LEU A 17 5.90 -25.46 -14.69
C LEU A 17 6.83 -26.57 -15.16
N LYS A 18 8.11 -26.53 -14.82
CA LYS A 18 9.08 -27.58 -15.18
C LYS A 18 8.68 -28.96 -14.67
N LYS A 19 8.03 -29.00 -13.51
CA LYS A 19 7.50 -30.25 -12.95
C LYS A 19 6.38 -30.84 -13.80
N TYR A 20 5.51 -29.98 -14.37
CA TYR A 20 4.33 -30.44 -15.12
C TYR A 20 4.64 -30.82 -16.57
N LEU A 21 5.58 -30.12 -17.19
CA LEU A 21 5.88 -30.23 -18.62
C LEU A 21 7.04 -31.20 -18.94
N GLY A 22 7.78 -31.64 -17.92
CA GLY A 22 8.84 -32.66 -18.10
C GLY A 22 10.05 -32.19 -18.86
N GLY A 23 10.78 -33.19 -19.44
CA GLY A 23 12.08 -32.99 -20.11
C GLY A 23 11.99 -32.42 -21.53
N ASP A 24 10.85 -32.47 -22.18
CA ASP A 24 10.64 -31.97 -23.54
C ASP A 24 10.58 -30.45 -23.64
N PHE A 25 10.47 -29.77 -22.48
CA PHE A 25 10.44 -28.35 -22.39
C PHE A 25 11.66 -27.76 -21.68
N GLU A 26 12.34 -26.83 -22.34
CA GLU A 26 13.20 -25.85 -21.68
C GLU A 26 12.34 -24.66 -21.22
N ILE A 27 12.46 -24.26 -19.95
CA ILE A 27 11.66 -23.18 -19.40
C ILE A 27 12.59 -22.07 -18.91
N LEU A 28 12.45 -20.89 -19.51
CA LEU A 28 13.26 -19.71 -19.20
C LEU A 28 12.38 -18.56 -18.66
N ALA A 29 12.95 -17.76 -17.76
CA ALA A 29 12.27 -16.61 -17.20
C ALA A 29 12.85 -15.30 -17.75
N SER A 30 11.97 -14.34 -18.08
CA SER A 30 12.34 -12.99 -18.53
C SER A 30 12.66 -12.03 -17.37
N TYR A 31 12.27 -12.38 -16.14
CA TYR A 31 12.35 -11.52 -14.94
C TYR A 31 11.54 -10.22 -15.08
N GLY A 32 10.32 -10.34 -15.58
CA GLY A 32 9.38 -9.25 -15.85
C GLY A 32 9.59 -8.63 -17.23
N HIS A 33 9.35 -7.33 -17.35
CA HIS A 33 9.53 -6.59 -18.61
C HIS A 33 10.95 -6.65 -19.11
N VAL A 34 11.12 -6.91 -20.41
CA VAL A 34 12.42 -7.04 -21.09
C VAL A 34 12.87 -5.74 -21.75
N ARG A 35 11.93 -4.88 -22.14
CA ARG A 35 12.20 -3.53 -22.66
C ARG A 35 11.18 -2.52 -22.15
N ASP A 36 11.57 -1.27 -22.11
CA ASP A 36 10.72 -0.13 -21.72
C ASP A 36 11.02 1.06 -22.62
N LEU A 37 10.16 2.09 -22.55
CA LEU A 37 10.38 3.35 -23.25
C LEU A 37 11.72 3.96 -22.83
N VAL A 38 12.40 4.58 -23.80
CA VAL A 38 13.62 5.31 -23.49
C VAL A 38 13.31 6.41 -22.45
N PRO A 39 14.07 6.49 -21.32
CA PRO A 39 13.76 7.42 -20.23
C PRO A 39 14.23 8.86 -20.55
N LYS A 40 13.84 9.37 -21.72
CA LYS A 40 14.15 10.71 -22.22
C LYS A 40 12.94 11.27 -22.93
N SER A 41 12.83 12.60 -23.00
CA SER A 41 11.80 13.26 -23.83
C SER A 41 11.85 12.76 -25.28
N GLY A 42 10.69 12.61 -25.92
CA GLY A 42 10.56 12.16 -27.32
C GLY A 42 10.62 10.63 -27.51
N ALA A 43 10.44 9.84 -26.43
CA ALA A 43 10.29 8.40 -26.56
C ALA A 43 8.92 7.96 -27.08
N VAL A 44 7.90 8.81 -26.95
CA VAL A 44 6.61 8.71 -27.63
C VAL A 44 6.50 9.91 -28.57
N ASP A 45 6.17 9.68 -29.82
CA ASP A 45 6.09 10.69 -30.89
C ASP A 45 4.62 10.93 -31.29
N PRO A 46 3.96 11.99 -30.74
CA PRO A 46 2.55 12.25 -31.01
C PRO A 46 2.25 12.62 -32.45
N ASP A 47 3.22 13.23 -33.16
CA ASP A 47 3.05 13.67 -34.55
C ASP A 47 3.15 12.52 -35.55
N ASN A 48 3.68 11.38 -35.11
CA ASN A 48 3.85 10.16 -35.90
C ASN A 48 3.04 9.00 -35.32
N GLY A 49 1.73 9.18 -35.12
CA GLY A 49 0.83 8.14 -34.62
C GLY A 49 1.24 7.54 -33.27
N PHE A 50 1.85 8.34 -32.39
CA PHE A 50 2.36 7.93 -31.08
C PHE A 50 3.40 6.81 -31.16
N ALA A 51 4.22 6.78 -32.20
CA ALA A 51 5.32 5.83 -32.34
C ALA A 51 6.22 5.84 -31.11
N MET A 52 6.52 4.63 -30.59
CA MET A 52 7.23 4.45 -29.33
C MET A 52 8.66 3.94 -29.55
N LYS A 53 9.61 4.59 -28.89
CA LYS A 53 11.04 4.19 -28.89
C LYS A 53 11.34 3.38 -27.65
N TYR A 54 11.60 2.10 -27.84
CA TYR A 54 11.91 1.16 -26.76
C TYR A 54 13.42 0.91 -26.63
N GLN A 55 13.87 0.62 -25.42
CA GLN A 55 15.21 0.11 -25.13
C GLN A 55 15.14 -1.13 -24.25
N LEU A 56 16.15 -2.00 -24.35
CA LEU A 56 16.29 -3.13 -23.43
C LEU A 56 16.53 -2.65 -22.00
N ILE A 57 15.91 -3.31 -21.06
CA ILE A 57 16.16 -3.10 -19.62
C ILE A 57 17.48 -3.79 -19.28
N SER A 58 18.54 -3.02 -19.03
CA SER A 58 19.92 -3.50 -18.87
C SER A 58 20.08 -4.62 -17.86
N ARG A 59 19.36 -4.55 -16.72
CA ARG A 59 19.39 -5.60 -15.68
C ARG A 59 18.90 -6.97 -16.17
N ASN A 60 18.05 -7.01 -17.19
CA ASN A 60 17.44 -8.22 -17.74
C ASN A 60 18.17 -8.72 -19.00
N GLY A 61 19.22 -8.03 -19.47
CA GLY A 61 19.95 -8.36 -20.71
C GLY A 61 20.43 -9.81 -20.77
N LYS A 62 21.06 -10.31 -19.71
CA LYS A 62 21.55 -11.71 -19.63
C LYS A 62 20.42 -12.76 -19.78
N HIS A 63 19.21 -12.44 -19.30
CA HIS A 63 18.06 -13.34 -19.41
C HIS A 63 17.49 -13.33 -20.83
N VAL A 64 17.47 -12.15 -21.46
CA VAL A 64 17.11 -12.00 -22.87
C VAL A 64 18.09 -12.75 -23.75
N ASP A 65 19.40 -12.67 -23.49
CA ASP A 65 20.41 -13.41 -24.24
C ASP A 65 20.22 -14.93 -24.12
N ALA A 66 19.91 -15.45 -22.93
CA ALA A 66 19.59 -16.85 -22.70
C ALA A 66 18.31 -17.27 -23.47
N ILE A 67 17.26 -16.44 -23.46
CA ILE A 67 16.03 -16.69 -24.23
C ILE A 67 16.32 -16.72 -25.72
N VAL A 68 17.15 -15.80 -26.24
CA VAL A 68 17.55 -15.77 -27.66
C VAL A 68 18.36 -17.03 -28.04
N ALA A 69 19.24 -17.50 -27.15
CA ALA A 69 20.01 -18.73 -27.38
C ALA A 69 19.05 -19.93 -27.43
N GLY A 70 18.18 -20.12 -26.44
CA GLY A 70 17.22 -21.22 -26.42
C GLY A 70 16.24 -21.18 -27.61
N ALA A 71 15.82 -19.98 -28.05
CA ALA A 71 14.91 -19.82 -29.19
C ALA A 71 15.55 -20.25 -30.53
N LYS A 72 16.88 -20.24 -30.66
CA LYS A 72 17.58 -20.72 -31.86
C LYS A 72 17.64 -22.24 -31.94
N GLU A 73 17.56 -22.92 -30.82
CA GLU A 73 17.66 -24.37 -30.68
C GLU A 73 16.30 -25.06 -30.62
N ALA A 74 15.25 -24.32 -30.26
CA ALA A 74 13.90 -24.86 -30.10
C ALA A 74 13.15 -25.00 -31.42
N GLU A 75 12.36 -26.07 -31.55
CA GLU A 75 11.43 -26.28 -32.66
C GLU A 75 10.16 -25.44 -32.47
N ASN A 76 9.66 -25.35 -31.23
CA ASN A 76 8.47 -24.55 -30.86
C ASN A 76 8.79 -23.60 -29.72
N ILE A 77 8.19 -22.41 -29.77
CA ILE A 77 8.37 -21.37 -28.75
C ILE A 77 6.99 -21.01 -28.21
N TYR A 78 6.86 -21.06 -26.87
CA TYR A 78 5.66 -20.75 -26.14
C TYR A 78 5.88 -19.55 -25.21
N LEU A 79 4.97 -18.60 -25.20
CA LEU A 79 4.98 -17.40 -24.34
C LEU A 79 3.90 -17.58 -23.27
N ALA A 80 4.31 -17.91 -22.05
CA ALA A 80 3.43 -18.27 -20.91
C ALA A 80 3.50 -17.23 -19.78
N THR A 81 3.51 -15.94 -20.13
CA THR A 81 3.41 -14.82 -19.20
C THR A 81 1.99 -14.73 -18.61
N ASP A 82 1.79 -13.88 -17.60
CA ASP A 82 0.51 -13.73 -16.90
C ASP A 82 -0.68 -13.45 -17.86
N PRO A 83 -1.92 -13.76 -17.47
CA PRO A 83 -3.09 -13.65 -18.33
C PRO A 83 -3.61 -12.22 -18.52
N ASP A 84 -2.98 -11.22 -17.93
CA ASP A 84 -3.38 -9.81 -18.04
C ASP A 84 -2.69 -9.08 -19.22
N ARG A 85 -3.09 -7.82 -19.46
CA ARG A 85 -2.52 -6.98 -20.53
C ARG A 85 -1.01 -6.72 -20.36
N GLU A 86 -0.48 -6.75 -19.13
CA GLU A 86 0.96 -6.60 -18.87
C GLU A 86 1.72 -7.86 -19.34
N GLY A 87 1.18 -9.04 -19.04
CA GLY A 87 1.74 -10.30 -19.55
C GLY A 87 1.67 -10.42 -21.07
N GLU A 88 0.59 -9.96 -21.70
CA GLU A 88 0.46 -9.92 -23.15
C GLU A 88 1.51 -9.00 -23.78
N ALA A 89 1.72 -7.81 -23.19
CA ALA A 89 2.75 -6.88 -23.64
C ALA A 89 4.17 -7.43 -23.45
N ILE A 90 4.45 -8.14 -22.35
CA ILE A 90 5.75 -8.84 -22.17
C ILE A 90 5.98 -9.86 -23.29
N SER A 91 4.96 -10.66 -23.61
CA SER A 91 4.98 -11.62 -24.71
C SER A 91 5.27 -10.95 -26.06
N TRP A 92 4.58 -9.86 -26.35
CA TRP A 92 4.80 -9.08 -27.56
C TRP A 92 6.20 -8.47 -27.61
N HIS A 93 6.72 -7.92 -26.52
CA HIS A 93 8.07 -7.39 -26.46
C HIS A 93 9.13 -8.47 -26.68
N LEU A 94 8.92 -9.67 -26.16
CA LEU A 94 9.79 -10.83 -26.43
C LEU A 94 9.76 -11.21 -27.91
N LEU A 95 8.57 -11.31 -28.51
CA LEU A 95 8.41 -11.58 -29.94
C LEU A 95 9.20 -10.60 -30.80
N GLU A 96 9.06 -9.29 -30.53
CA GLU A 96 9.73 -8.22 -31.26
C GLU A 96 11.26 -8.31 -31.11
N ILE A 97 11.77 -8.62 -29.92
CA ILE A 97 13.20 -8.84 -29.69
C ILE A 97 13.67 -10.05 -30.49
N LEU A 98 12.97 -11.17 -30.40
CA LEU A 98 13.34 -12.40 -31.11
C LEU A 98 13.36 -12.17 -32.64
N LYS A 99 12.32 -11.56 -33.22
CA LYS A 99 12.27 -11.21 -34.66
C LYS A 99 13.41 -10.30 -35.12
N SER A 100 13.95 -9.46 -34.24
CA SER A 100 15.10 -8.61 -34.55
C SER A 100 16.44 -9.38 -34.68
N LYS A 101 16.49 -10.63 -34.25
CA LYS A 101 17.72 -11.44 -34.24
C LYS A 101 17.88 -12.25 -35.52
N ARG A 102 19.13 -12.38 -35.97
CA ARG A 102 19.47 -13.18 -37.14
C ARG A 102 19.06 -14.64 -36.93
N GLY A 103 18.34 -15.22 -37.89
CA GLY A 103 17.85 -16.60 -37.85
C GLY A 103 16.48 -16.77 -37.20
N LEU A 104 15.92 -15.71 -36.59
CA LEU A 104 14.63 -15.76 -35.86
C LEU A 104 13.55 -14.87 -36.48
N LYS A 105 13.76 -14.31 -37.67
CA LYS A 105 12.80 -13.36 -38.30
C LYS A 105 11.39 -13.93 -38.55
N ASN A 106 11.32 -15.21 -38.86
CA ASN A 106 10.07 -15.87 -39.29
C ASN A 106 9.45 -16.75 -38.19
N ILE A 107 9.91 -16.62 -36.94
CA ILE A 107 9.37 -17.42 -35.83
C ILE A 107 7.91 -16.99 -35.57
N LYS A 108 7.10 -17.95 -35.18
CA LYS A 108 5.71 -17.76 -34.74
C LYS A 108 5.53 -18.34 -33.34
N PRO A 109 5.97 -17.64 -32.30
CA PRO A 109 5.73 -18.09 -30.93
C PRO A 109 4.23 -18.16 -30.65
N GLN A 110 3.84 -19.16 -29.90
CA GLN A 110 2.46 -19.38 -29.48
C GLN A 110 2.25 -18.84 -28.06
N ARG A 111 1.13 -18.19 -27.84
CA ARG A 111 0.73 -17.67 -26.53
C ARG A 111 0.01 -18.77 -25.75
N VAL A 112 0.44 -19.02 -24.51
CA VAL A 112 -0.18 -19.95 -23.57
C VAL A 112 -0.70 -19.15 -22.37
N VAL A 113 -2.01 -19.30 -22.07
CA VAL A 113 -2.68 -18.54 -21.00
C VAL A 113 -3.37 -19.51 -20.06
N PHE A 114 -3.15 -19.34 -18.77
CA PHE A 114 -3.82 -20.06 -17.70
C PHE A 114 -4.05 -19.17 -16.50
N HIS A 115 -5.19 -19.33 -15.84
CA HIS A 115 -5.60 -18.51 -14.70
C HIS A 115 -5.23 -19.16 -13.35
N GLU A 116 -4.78 -20.40 -13.36
CA GLU A 116 -4.23 -21.11 -12.21
C GLU A 116 -3.06 -21.99 -12.62
N ILE A 117 -2.11 -22.18 -11.73
CA ILE A 117 -0.92 -23.00 -12.00
C ILE A 117 -1.09 -24.38 -11.36
N THR A 118 -2.02 -25.13 -11.93
CA THR A 118 -2.23 -26.57 -11.67
C THR A 118 -1.79 -27.40 -12.87
N GLN A 119 -1.52 -28.68 -12.66
CA GLN A 119 -1.07 -29.56 -13.74
C GLN A 119 -2.07 -29.61 -14.90
N ASN A 120 -3.35 -29.78 -14.60
CA ASN A 120 -4.38 -29.90 -15.62
C ASN A 120 -4.54 -28.60 -16.43
N ALA A 121 -4.62 -27.44 -15.74
CA ALA A 121 -4.75 -26.14 -16.41
C ALA A 121 -3.55 -25.81 -17.30
N VAL A 122 -2.33 -26.15 -16.86
CA VAL A 122 -1.11 -25.91 -17.63
C VAL A 122 -1.04 -26.82 -18.85
N LEU A 123 -1.34 -28.11 -18.70
CA LEU A 123 -1.31 -29.07 -19.82
C LEU A 123 -2.39 -28.72 -20.84
N ASP A 124 -3.59 -28.37 -20.41
CA ASP A 124 -4.68 -27.94 -21.30
C ASP A 124 -4.29 -26.66 -22.06
N ALA A 125 -3.76 -25.66 -21.38
CA ALA A 125 -3.33 -24.41 -22.00
C ALA A 125 -2.20 -24.62 -23.04
N VAL A 126 -1.26 -25.53 -22.79
CA VAL A 126 -0.21 -25.86 -23.76
C VAL A 126 -0.76 -26.64 -24.95
N ALA A 127 -1.81 -27.46 -24.75
CA ALA A 127 -2.47 -28.17 -25.83
C ALA A 127 -3.34 -27.25 -26.71
N HIS A 128 -3.80 -26.10 -26.17
CA HIS A 128 -4.65 -25.13 -26.87
C HIS A 128 -4.04 -23.72 -26.89
N PRO A 129 -2.84 -23.55 -27.48
CA PRO A 129 -2.20 -22.24 -27.54
C PRO A 129 -2.92 -21.32 -28.54
N ARG A 130 -2.75 -20.01 -28.37
CA ARG A 130 -3.31 -18.98 -29.25
C ARG A 130 -2.25 -18.05 -29.82
N GLU A 131 -2.61 -17.13 -30.65
CA GLU A 131 -1.76 -15.99 -31.04
C GLU A 131 -1.75 -14.91 -29.96
N ILE A 132 -0.79 -14.00 -30.04
CA ILE A 132 -0.76 -12.79 -29.19
C ILE A 132 -1.96 -11.92 -29.55
N GLU A 133 -2.67 -11.48 -28.55
CA GLU A 133 -3.89 -10.66 -28.66
C GLU A 133 -3.50 -9.19 -28.76
N MET A 134 -3.48 -8.67 -29.98
CA MET A 134 -2.96 -7.32 -30.23
C MET A 134 -3.79 -6.22 -29.58
N ASP A 135 -5.08 -6.43 -29.36
CA ASP A 135 -5.94 -5.46 -28.68
C ASP A 135 -5.50 -5.26 -27.21
N LEU A 136 -5.10 -6.33 -26.52
CA LEU A 136 -4.50 -6.23 -25.17
C LEU A 136 -3.15 -5.52 -25.20
N VAL A 137 -2.32 -5.81 -26.21
CA VAL A 137 -1.03 -5.12 -26.42
C VAL A 137 -1.25 -3.63 -26.66
N ASP A 138 -2.19 -3.26 -27.53
CA ASP A 138 -2.52 -1.88 -27.85
C ASP A 138 -3.06 -1.11 -26.63
N ALA A 139 -3.89 -1.76 -25.82
CA ALA A 139 -4.37 -1.20 -24.56
C ALA A 139 -3.22 -0.91 -23.57
N GLN A 140 -2.27 -1.83 -23.45
CA GLN A 140 -1.09 -1.63 -22.60
C GLN A 140 -0.18 -0.54 -23.17
N GLN A 141 0.05 -0.51 -24.49
CA GLN A 141 0.84 0.52 -25.15
C GLN A 141 0.20 1.90 -24.98
N ALA A 142 -1.12 2.03 -25.19
CA ALA A 142 -1.86 3.26 -24.96
C ALA A 142 -1.71 3.74 -23.52
N ARG A 143 -1.88 2.85 -22.54
CA ARG A 143 -1.65 3.16 -21.11
C ARG A 143 -0.22 3.65 -20.88
N ARG A 144 0.77 2.91 -21.37
CA ARG A 144 2.18 3.25 -21.18
C ARG A 144 2.55 4.59 -21.81
N ALA A 145 2.02 4.88 -22.99
CA ALA A 145 2.21 6.16 -23.69
C ALA A 145 1.53 7.32 -22.94
N LEU A 146 0.29 7.14 -22.45
CA LEU A 146 -0.41 8.14 -21.63
C LEU A 146 0.37 8.47 -20.35
N ASP A 147 0.78 7.46 -19.61
CA ASP A 147 1.52 7.65 -18.36
C ASP A 147 2.88 8.31 -18.60
N TYR A 148 3.55 7.97 -19.71
CA TYR A 148 4.77 8.64 -20.16
C TYR A 148 4.52 10.12 -20.50
N LEU A 149 3.56 10.40 -21.39
CA LEU A 149 3.27 11.76 -21.85
C LEU A 149 2.84 12.68 -20.71
N VAL A 150 1.98 12.20 -19.82
CA VAL A 150 1.57 12.96 -18.63
C VAL A 150 2.76 13.20 -17.70
N GLY A 151 3.50 12.14 -17.38
CA GLY A 151 4.63 12.21 -16.44
C GLY A 151 5.77 13.12 -16.95
N PHE A 152 6.14 13.01 -18.21
CA PHE A 152 7.24 13.77 -18.81
C PHE A 152 6.91 15.24 -19.10
N ASN A 153 5.63 15.62 -19.11
CA ASN A 153 5.22 17.00 -19.33
C ASN A 153 4.80 17.69 -18.01
N LEU A 154 4.02 17.06 -17.15
CA LEU A 154 3.61 17.66 -15.88
C LEU A 154 4.73 17.68 -14.83
N SER A 155 5.54 16.63 -14.73
CA SER A 155 6.58 16.58 -13.70
C SER A 155 7.62 17.69 -13.87
N PRO A 156 8.18 17.98 -15.06
CA PRO A 156 9.06 19.12 -15.27
C PRO A 156 8.40 20.47 -14.96
N LEU A 157 7.10 20.61 -15.23
CA LEU A 157 6.36 21.82 -14.89
C LEU A 157 6.29 22.00 -13.35
N LEU A 158 5.99 20.94 -12.60
CA LEU A 158 6.05 20.94 -11.14
C LEU A 158 7.45 21.28 -10.64
N TRP A 159 8.52 20.81 -11.31
CA TRP A 159 9.89 21.13 -10.92
C TRP A 159 10.22 22.62 -11.09
N LYS A 160 9.76 23.22 -12.19
CA LYS A 160 9.93 24.65 -12.47
C LYS A 160 9.15 25.52 -11.45
N LYS A 161 7.91 25.10 -11.14
CA LYS A 161 6.96 25.93 -10.37
C LYS A 161 7.00 25.69 -8.85
N ILE A 162 7.38 24.49 -8.40
CA ILE A 162 7.41 24.13 -6.99
C ILE A 162 8.84 23.71 -6.60
N ARG A 163 9.23 22.45 -6.85
CA ARG A 163 10.59 21.95 -6.59
C ARG A 163 10.92 20.69 -7.40
N ARG A 164 12.23 20.44 -7.60
CA ARG A 164 12.70 19.21 -8.28
C ARG A 164 12.32 17.94 -7.51
N GLY A 165 12.09 16.86 -8.25
CA GLY A 165 11.79 15.52 -7.72
C GLY A 165 10.31 15.23 -7.51
N LEU A 166 9.42 16.19 -7.76
CA LEU A 166 7.97 15.97 -7.77
C LEU A 166 7.54 15.23 -9.05
N SER A 167 6.43 14.53 -8.99
CA SER A 167 5.82 13.89 -10.15
C SER A 167 4.32 14.03 -10.14
N ALA A 168 3.72 14.13 -11.31
CA ALA A 168 2.29 13.98 -11.51
C ALA A 168 2.04 12.77 -12.41
N GLY A 169 0.91 12.12 -12.23
CA GLY A 169 0.51 10.98 -13.02
C GLY A 169 -1.00 10.85 -13.07
N ARG A 170 -1.48 10.20 -14.11
CA ARG A 170 -2.88 10.14 -14.50
C ARG A 170 -3.80 9.55 -13.41
N VAL A 171 -3.34 8.55 -12.67
CA VAL A 171 -4.11 7.89 -11.61
C VAL A 171 -3.66 8.29 -10.20
N GLN A 172 -2.36 8.58 -10.01
CA GLN A 172 -1.84 8.98 -8.70
C GLN A 172 -2.32 10.37 -8.27
N SER A 173 -2.49 11.30 -9.22
CA SER A 173 -2.90 12.68 -8.90
C SER A 173 -4.36 12.77 -8.45
N PRO A 174 -5.34 12.09 -9.08
CA PRO A 174 -6.69 11.96 -8.53
C PRO A 174 -6.74 11.25 -7.17
N ALA A 175 -5.89 10.24 -6.95
CA ALA A 175 -5.81 9.57 -5.65
C ALA A 175 -5.28 10.50 -4.55
N LEU A 176 -4.29 11.35 -4.85
CA LEU A 176 -3.84 12.40 -3.94
C LEU A 176 -4.96 13.40 -3.65
N ARG A 177 -5.72 13.78 -4.67
CA ARG A 177 -6.85 14.70 -4.55
C ARG A 177 -7.90 14.16 -3.57
N LEU A 178 -8.27 12.87 -3.62
CA LEU A 178 -9.19 12.25 -2.65
C LEU A 178 -8.72 12.44 -1.20
N ILE A 179 -7.43 12.24 -0.95
CA ILE A 179 -6.85 12.38 0.40
C ILE A 179 -6.86 13.85 0.84
N CYS A 180 -6.47 14.78 -0.05
CA CYS A 180 -6.45 16.20 0.26
C CYS A 180 -7.87 16.77 0.46
N GLU A 181 -8.85 16.38 -0.35
CA GLU A 181 -10.26 16.78 -0.19
C GLU A 181 -10.81 16.28 1.16
N ARG A 182 -10.55 15.02 1.54
CA ARG A 182 -10.92 14.48 2.83
C ARG A 182 -10.30 15.29 4.00
N GLU A 183 -9.04 15.65 3.89
CA GLU A 183 -8.37 16.45 4.91
C GLU A 183 -8.97 17.88 5.00
N ASN A 184 -9.35 18.45 3.85
CA ASN A 184 -10.05 19.76 3.84
C ASN A 184 -11.43 19.67 4.46
N GLU A 185 -12.19 18.59 4.21
CA GLU A 185 -13.46 18.31 4.89
C GLU A 185 -13.28 18.24 6.41
N ILE A 186 -12.23 17.55 6.87
CA ILE A 186 -11.92 17.43 8.30
C ILE A 186 -11.54 18.79 8.91
N ARG A 187 -10.72 19.59 8.22
CA ARG A 187 -10.29 20.92 8.68
C ARG A 187 -11.42 21.93 8.72
N ALA A 188 -12.38 21.80 7.81
CA ALA A 188 -13.57 22.67 7.75
C ALA A 188 -14.73 22.19 8.64
N PHE A 189 -14.59 21.02 9.26
CA PHE A 189 -15.65 20.41 10.03
C PHE A 189 -15.83 21.14 11.36
N GLU A 190 -17.08 21.54 11.63
CA GLU A 190 -17.51 22.10 12.91
C GLU A 190 -18.34 21.05 13.67
N ALA A 191 -17.87 20.68 14.85
CA ALA A 191 -18.57 19.71 15.67
C ALA A 191 -19.87 20.31 16.22
N GLN A 192 -20.99 19.65 15.97
CA GLN A 192 -22.30 20.03 16.48
C GLN A 192 -22.64 19.15 17.68
N GLU A 193 -23.01 19.80 18.78
CA GLU A 193 -23.49 19.15 20.00
C GLU A 193 -24.90 18.60 19.80
N TYR A 194 -25.15 17.44 20.34
CA TYR A 194 -26.46 16.84 20.49
C TYR A 194 -26.49 15.91 21.69
N TRP A 195 -27.67 15.63 22.18
CA TRP A 195 -27.88 14.78 23.35
C TRP A 195 -28.79 13.61 23.03
N THR A 196 -28.61 12.52 23.77
CA THR A 196 -29.51 11.37 23.75
C THR A 196 -30.00 11.11 25.18
N VAL A 197 -31.16 10.51 25.29
CA VAL A 197 -31.75 10.14 26.59
C VAL A 197 -31.87 8.64 26.67
N HIS A 198 -31.41 8.08 27.76
CA HIS A 198 -31.32 6.65 27.99
C HIS A 198 -32.08 6.22 29.24
N LEU A 199 -32.66 5.03 29.19
CA LEU A 199 -33.30 4.31 30.27
C LEU A 199 -32.53 3.01 30.54
N ASP A 200 -31.89 2.94 31.70
CA ASP A 200 -31.37 1.65 32.20
C ASP A 200 -32.51 0.97 32.98
N SER A 201 -32.72 -0.28 32.63
CA SER A 201 -33.76 -1.13 33.21
C SER A 201 -33.30 -2.58 33.27
N HIS A 202 -34.08 -3.41 33.99
CA HIS A 202 -33.82 -4.84 34.02
C HIS A 202 -35.13 -5.65 34.08
N LYS A 203 -35.06 -6.90 33.64
CA LYS A 203 -36.10 -7.89 33.93
C LYS A 203 -35.43 -9.15 34.51
N GLY A 204 -35.75 -9.49 35.74
CA GLY A 204 -35.04 -10.52 36.50
C GLY A 204 -33.57 -10.11 36.73
N ARG A 205 -32.63 -10.91 36.24
CA ARG A 205 -31.18 -10.62 36.35
C ARG A 205 -30.58 -9.94 35.11
N SER A 206 -31.37 -9.78 34.04
CA SER A 206 -30.90 -9.25 32.76
C SER A 206 -31.09 -7.75 32.68
N LYS A 207 -30.00 -7.01 32.64
CA LYS A 207 -29.99 -5.54 32.49
C LYS A 207 -29.90 -5.19 31.00
N PHE A 208 -30.51 -4.06 30.64
CA PHE A 208 -30.44 -3.47 29.29
C PHE A 208 -30.61 -1.96 29.36
N THR A 209 -30.14 -1.29 28.34
CA THR A 209 -30.33 0.16 28.15
C THR A 209 -31.21 0.40 26.92
N ALA A 210 -32.24 1.20 27.07
CA ALA A 210 -33.11 1.63 25.99
C ALA A 210 -32.91 3.13 25.71
N LYS A 211 -32.91 3.50 24.44
CA LYS A 211 -32.71 4.89 23.98
C LYS A 211 -34.07 5.53 23.65
N LEU A 212 -34.26 6.77 24.04
CA LEU A 212 -35.45 7.54 23.69
C LEU A 212 -35.55 7.69 22.16
N ALA A 213 -36.60 7.13 21.59
CA ALA A 213 -36.83 7.09 20.13
C ALA A 213 -37.97 8.02 19.69
N GLN A 214 -38.97 8.24 20.58
CA GLN A 214 -40.10 9.14 20.31
C GLN A 214 -40.43 9.97 21.57
N TYR A 215 -40.81 11.19 21.34
CA TYR A 215 -41.25 12.10 22.40
C TYR A 215 -42.46 12.94 21.96
N ASN A 216 -43.47 13.07 22.81
CA ASN A 216 -44.76 13.74 22.50
C ASN A 216 -45.42 13.21 21.21
N GLY A 217 -45.31 11.90 20.91
CA GLY A 217 -45.88 11.27 19.72
C GLY A 217 -45.10 11.48 18.42
N ALA A 218 -43.99 12.22 18.45
CA ALA A 218 -43.10 12.44 17.30
C ALA A 218 -41.81 11.63 17.44
N LYS A 219 -41.28 11.15 16.33
CA LYS A 219 -39.93 10.51 16.26
C LYS A 219 -38.87 11.55 16.60
N LEU A 220 -37.94 11.18 17.46
CA LEU A 220 -36.82 12.04 17.82
C LEU A 220 -35.71 11.90 16.77
N GLU A 221 -35.31 13.01 16.18
CA GLU A 221 -34.20 13.08 15.27
C GLU A 221 -32.91 13.46 16.03
N GLN A 222 -31.75 13.30 15.41
CA GLN A 222 -30.42 13.42 16.05
C GLN A 222 -30.22 14.76 16.78
N PHE A 223 -30.74 15.88 16.24
CA PHE A 223 -30.49 17.22 16.73
C PHE A 223 -31.69 17.85 17.47
N ASP A 224 -32.73 17.06 17.75
CA ASP A 224 -33.90 17.57 18.49
C ASP A 224 -33.60 17.94 19.95
N LEU A 225 -32.52 17.36 20.49
CA LEU A 225 -31.98 17.71 21.81
C LEU A 225 -30.57 18.35 21.62
N PRO A 226 -30.53 19.67 21.31
CA PRO A 226 -29.28 20.33 20.89
C PRO A 226 -28.36 20.72 22.06
N ASN A 227 -28.83 20.66 23.32
CA ASN A 227 -28.05 21.05 24.49
C ASN A 227 -28.56 20.37 25.76
N GLU A 228 -27.82 20.53 26.86
CA GLU A 228 -28.13 19.97 28.17
C GLU A 228 -29.49 20.44 28.69
N ALA A 229 -29.87 21.70 28.49
CA ALA A 229 -31.15 22.25 28.98
C ALA A 229 -32.36 21.58 28.32
N ALA A 230 -32.31 21.33 27.01
CA ALA A 230 -33.35 20.60 26.26
C ALA A 230 -33.48 19.15 26.76
N GLN A 231 -32.37 18.48 26.95
CA GLN A 231 -32.31 17.11 27.45
C GLN A 231 -32.82 17.04 28.92
N ALA A 232 -32.39 17.95 29.81
CA ALA A 232 -32.82 17.99 31.18
C ALA A 232 -34.33 18.26 31.30
N GLY A 233 -34.89 19.12 30.44
CA GLY A 233 -36.34 19.36 30.35
C GLY A 233 -37.13 18.09 30.06
N VAL A 234 -36.63 17.29 29.11
CA VAL A 234 -37.23 15.98 28.73
C VAL A 234 -37.10 14.96 29.86
N LEU A 235 -35.94 14.86 30.52
CA LEU A 235 -35.73 13.95 31.64
C LEU A 235 -36.65 14.22 32.81
N LYS A 236 -36.85 15.49 33.15
CA LYS A 236 -37.74 15.92 34.26
C LYS A 236 -39.18 15.45 34.06
N GLU A 237 -39.66 15.35 32.82
CA GLU A 237 -41.00 14.84 32.54
C GLU A 237 -41.18 13.33 32.81
N PHE A 238 -40.05 12.59 32.85
CA PHE A 238 -40.05 11.15 33.10
C PHE A 238 -39.84 10.77 34.57
N GLU A 239 -39.48 11.72 35.42
CA GLU A 239 -39.28 11.47 36.84
C GLU A 239 -40.56 10.93 37.52
N GLY A 240 -40.40 9.82 38.23
CA GLY A 240 -41.51 9.17 38.96
C GLY A 240 -42.57 8.50 38.05
N LYS A 241 -42.35 8.42 36.74
CA LYS A 241 -43.27 7.72 35.82
C LYS A 241 -42.92 6.24 35.73
N GLU A 242 -43.94 5.42 35.55
CA GLU A 242 -43.77 3.98 35.30
C GLU A 242 -43.24 3.74 33.88
N ALA A 243 -42.36 2.76 33.74
CA ALA A 243 -41.93 2.22 32.45
C ALA A 243 -42.76 0.99 32.11
N VAL A 244 -43.48 1.04 31.00
CA VAL A 244 -44.37 -0.04 30.56
C VAL A 244 -44.02 -0.46 29.15
N VAL A 245 -43.87 -1.76 28.90
CA VAL A 245 -43.67 -2.30 27.54
C VAL A 245 -44.97 -2.11 26.74
N THR A 246 -44.89 -1.31 25.68
CA THR A 246 -46.07 -0.95 24.88
C THR A 246 -46.12 -1.65 23.53
N ALA A 247 -44.96 -2.08 22.98
CA ALA A 247 -44.93 -2.84 21.75
C ALA A 247 -43.69 -3.76 21.71
N ILE A 248 -43.87 -4.91 21.12
CA ILE A 248 -42.78 -5.86 20.84
C ILE A 248 -42.87 -6.33 19.39
N GLU A 249 -41.84 -5.96 18.63
CA GLU A 249 -41.72 -6.39 17.23
C GLU A 249 -40.64 -7.49 17.08
N LYS A 250 -41.02 -8.65 16.56
CA LYS A 250 -40.07 -9.73 16.27
C LYS A 250 -39.92 -9.87 14.76
N LYS A 251 -38.67 -9.74 14.26
CA LYS A 251 -38.34 -9.87 12.85
C LYS A 251 -37.26 -10.93 12.63
N LYS A 252 -37.44 -11.76 11.64
CA LYS A 252 -36.39 -12.64 11.16
C LYS A 252 -35.49 -11.87 10.20
N ARG A 253 -34.19 -11.84 10.50
CA ARG A 253 -33.17 -11.20 9.68
C ARG A 253 -32.30 -12.30 9.05
N SER A 254 -31.85 -12.06 7.83
CA SER A 254 -30.94 -12.93 7.13
C SER A 254 -29.75 -12.11 6.62
N ARG A 255 -28.53 -12.58 6.91
CA ARG A 255 -27.30 -11.99 6.38
C ARG A 255 -26.73 -12.93 5.33
N ASN A 256 -26.62 -12.45 4.09
CA ASN A 256 -26.05 -13.21 2.99
C ASN A 256 -24.53 -13.17 3.01
N PRO A 257 -23.84 -14.24 2.58
CA PRO A 257 -22.42 -14.21 2.38
C PRO A 257 -22.06 -13.28 1.22
N ALA A 258 -20.90 -12.61 1.35
CA ALA A 258 -20.38 -11.79 0.29
C ALA A 258 -19.79 -12.63 -0.86
N ALA A 259 -19.59 -11.99 -2.01
CA ALA A 259 -18.98 -12.57 -3.19
C ALA A 259 -17.54 -13.05 -2.92
N PRO A 260 -17.00 -13.98 -3.70
CA PRO A 260 -15.59 -14.33 -3.65
C PRO A 260 -14.73 -13.09 -3.92
N PHE A 261 -13.45 -13.15 -3.56
CA PHE A 261 -12.59 -11.99 -3.65
C PHE A 261 -12.29 -11.53 -5.08
N THR A 262 -12.40 -10.22 -5.28
CA THR A 262 -11.65 -9.48 -6.29
C THR A 262 -10.33 -8.98 -5.70
N THR A 263 -9.43 -8.42 -6.52
CA THR A 263 -8.20 -7.77 -6.02
C THR A 263 -8.50 -6.71 -4.97
N SER A 264 -9.48 -5.84 -5.25
CA SER A 264 -9.89 -4.75 -4.36
C SER A 264 -10.38 -5.28 -3.01
N THR A 265 -11.34 -6.21 -3.02
CA THR A 265 -11.92 -6.75 -1.78
C THR A 265 -10.93 -7.60 -0.99
N MET A 266 -10.02 -8.32 -1.66
CA MET A 266 -8.92 -9.04 -1.01
C MET A 266 -7.96 -8.06 -0.30
N GLN A 267 -7.57 -6.98 -0.95
CA GLN A 267 -6.72 -5.96 -0.35
C GLN A 267 -7.41 -5.31 0.86
N GLN A 268 -8.68 -4.96 0.75
CA GLN A 268 -9.45 -4.35 1.83
C GLN A 268 -9.49 -5.25 3.07
N ASP A 269 -9.86 -6.52 2.90
CA ASP A 269 -9.95 -7.46 4.01
C ASP A 269 -8.58 -7.83 4.58
N ALA A 270 -7.54 -7.91 3.77
CA ALA A 270 -6.18 -8.13 4.24
C ALA A 270 -5.66 -6.95 5.11
N VAL A 271 -6.00 -5.71 4.74
CA VAL A 271 -5.68 -4.53 5.56
C VAL A 271 -6.42 -4.58 6.90
N ARG A 272 -7.73 -4.88 6.88
CA ARG A 272 -8.58 -4.88 8.08
C ARG A 272 -8.25 -6.03 9.03
N LYS A 273 -8.24 -7.27 8.51
CA LYS A 273 -8.11 -8.49 9.32
C LYS A 273 -6.67 -8.89 9.63
N LEU A 274 -5.79 -8.75 8.65
CA LEU A 274 -4.41 -9.21 8.77
C LEU A 274 -3.43 -8.08 9.10
N GLY A 275 -3.86 -6.83 8.98
CA GLY A 275 -2.99 -5.66 9.15
C GLY A 275 -1.90 -5.57 8.05
N PHE A 276 -2.14 -6.19 6.89
CA PHE A 276 -1.23 -6.12 5.76
C PHE A 276 -1.37 -4.78 5.04
N THR A 277 -0.29 -4.33 4.40
CA THR A 277 -0.40 -3.27 3.38
C THR A 277 -0.87 -3.87 2.07
N THR A 278 -1.42 -3.05 1.18
CA THR A 278 -1.83 -3.47 -0.17
C THR A 278 -0.68 -4.10 -0.96
N ASP A 279 0.54 -3.52 -0.86
CA ASP A 279 1.74 -4.05 -1.50
C ASP A 279 2.16 -5.41 -0.91
N ARG A 280 2.10 -5.58 0.43
CA ARG A 280 2.37 -6.87 1.10
C ARG A 280 1.35 -7.92 0.67
N THR A 281 0.08 -7.55 0.59
CA THR A 281 -1.00 -8.44 0.12
C THR A 281 -0.72 -8.94 -1.28
N MET A 282 -0.42 -8.03 -2.23
CA MET A 282 -0.18 -8.41 -3.62
C MET A 282 1.07 -9.26 -3.80
N ARG A 283 2.17 -8.94 -3.10
CA ARG A 283 3.38 -9.79 -3.13
C ARG A 283 3.14 -11.19 -2.58
N THR A 284 2.38 -11.30 -1.51
CA THR A 284 2.03 -12.60 -0.91
C THR A 284 1.10 -13.40 -1.83
N ALA A 285 0.10 -12.74 -2.42
CA ALA A 285 -0.81 -13.37 -3.38
C ALA A 285 -0.07 -13.86 -4.64
N GLN A 286 0.88 -13.08 -5.17
CA GLN A 286 1.74 -13.49 -6.29
C GLN A 286 2.51 -14.78 -5.97
N GLN A 287 3.07 -14.89 -4.75
CA GLN A 287 3.78 -16.10 -4.33
C GLN A 287 2.84 -17.32 -4.27
N LEU A 288 1.62 -17.14 -3.74
CA LEU A 288 0.61 -18.21 -3.68
C LEU A 288 0.15 -18.65 -5.07
N TYR A 289 0.04 -17.73 -6.02
CA TYR A 289 -0.30 -18.01 -7.41
C TYR A 289 0.82 -18.73 -8.15
N GLU A 290 2.07 -18.24 -8.08
CA GLU A 290 3.21 -18.78 -8.84
C GLU A 290 3.62 -20.18 -8.42
N GLY A 291 3.33 -20.58 -7.21
CA GLY A 291 3.50 -21.92 -6.69
C GLY A 291 4.38 -22.02 -5.45
N ILE A 292 3.90 -22.84 -4.53
CA ILE A 292 4.56 -23.20 -3.27
C ILE A 292 4.78 -24.72 -3.27
N ASP A 293 5.94 -25.18 -2.83
CA ASP A 293 6.19 -26.60 -2.64
C ASP A 293 5.47 -27.09 -1.38
N VAL A 294 4.46 -27.93 -1.59
CA VAL A 294 3.63 -28.51 -0.53
C VAL A 294 4.00 -29.94 -0.18
N GLY A 295 5.29 -30.30 -0.35
CA GLY A 295 5.83 -31.63 -0.03
C GLY A 295 5.84 -32.62 -1.19
N HIS A 296 5.04 -32.38 -2.24
CA HIS A 296 4.98 -33.17 -3.46
C HIS A 296 5.37 -32.36 -4.71
N GLY A 297 6.09 -31.23 -4.48
CA GLY A 297 6.51 -30.25 -5.47
C GLY A 297 5.61 -29.02 -5.51
N ALA A 298 6.11 -27.99 -6.21
CA ALA A 298 5.43 -26.69 -6.26
C ALA A 298 4.08 -26.79 -7.01
N ILE A 299 3.07 -26.09 -6.47
CA ILE A 299 1.75 -25.93 -7.07
C ILE A 299 1.21 -24.53 -6.76
N GLY A 300 0.52 -23.90 -7.72
CA GLY A 300 -0.25 -22.68 -7.46
C GLY A 300 -1.39 -22.97 -6.49
N LEU A 301 -1.47 -22.21 -5.40
CA LEU A 301 -2.47 -22.41 -4.36
C LEU A 301 -3.71 -21.56 -4.57
N ILE A 302 -3.62 -20.47 -5.33
CA ILE A 302 -4.75 -19.61 -5.67
C ILE A 302 -4.80 -19.34 -7.18
N THR A 303 -5.96 -18.92 -7.67
CA THR A 303 -6.16 -18.38 -9.01
C THR A 303 -5.45 -17.02 -9.15
N TYR A 304 -5.36 -16.51 -10.36
CA TYR A 304 -4.71 -15.23 -10.66
C TYR A 304 -5.31 -14.09 -9.82
N MET A 305 -4.46 -13.37 -9.11
CA MET A 305 -4.89 -12.42 -8.07
C MET A 305 -5.21 -11.02 -8.59
N ARG A 306 -4.97 -10.70 -9.86
CA ARG A 306 -5.36 -9.44 -10.46
C ARG A 306 -6.65 -9.63 -11.25
N THR A 307 -7.77 -9.43 -10.61
CA THR A 307 -9.11 -9.60 -11.18
C THR A 307 -10.13 -8.70 -10.51
N ASP A 308 -11.07 -8.24 -11.26
CA ASP A 308 -12.29 -7.56 -10.79
C ASP A 308 -13.53 -8.47 -10.94
N SER A 309 -13.34 -9.71 -11.40
CA SER A 309 -14.39 -10.71 -11.53
C SER A 309 -14.76 -11.36 -10.18
N VAL A 310 -16.03 -11.65 -9.99
CA VAL A 310 -16.57 -12.45 -8.89
C VAL A 310 -17.10 -13.81 -9.37
N ASN A 311 -16.85 -14.17 -10.63
CA ASN A 311 -17.29 -15.44 -11.19
C ASN A 311 -16.41 -16.60 -10.68
N LEU A 312 -16.99 -17.76 -10.54
CA LEU A 312 -16.29 -19.01 -10.22
C LEU A 312 -16.52 -20.00 -11.38
N ALA A 313 -15.49 -20.74 -11.76
CA ALA A 313 -15.59 -21.80 -12.74
C ALA A 313 -16.56 -22.91 -12.26
N ASP A 314 -17.23 -23.57 -13.17
CA ASP A 314 -18.23 -24.59 -12.83
C ASP A 314 -17.64 -25.79 -12.07
N GLU A 315 -16.40 -26.17 -12.39
CA GLU A 315 -15.67 -27.22 -11.69
C GLU A 315 -15.38 -26.77 -10.24
N ALA A 316 -14.97 -25.52 -10.04
CA ALA A 316 -14.74 -24.97 -8.71
C ALA A 316 -16.03 -24.88 -7.88
N LEU A 317 -17.15 -24.45 -8.50
CA LEU A 317 -18.44 -24.42 -7.85
C LEU A 317 -18.85 -25.84 -7.40
N THR A 318 -18.68 -26.84 -8.26
CA THR A 318 -18.96 -28.24 -7.95
C THR A 318 -18.11 -28.73 -6.79
N GLU A 319 -16.82 -28.48 -6.81
CA GLU A 319 -15.90 -28.88 -5.75
C GLU A 319 -16.23 -28.20 -4.41
N ILE A 320 -16.49 -26.89 -4.40
CA ILE A 320 -16.85 -26.13 -3.20
C ILE A 320 -18.13 -26.66 -2.58
N ARG A 321 -19.17 -26.91 -3.40
CA ARG A 321 -20.44 -27.40 -2.93
C ARG A 321 -20.34 -28.82 -2.35
N HIS A 322 -19.54 -29.70 -2.99
CA HIS A 322 -19.23 -31.04 -2.49
C HIS A 322 -18.46 -30.97 -1.15
N TYR A 323 -17.53 -30.03 -1.02
CA TYR A 323 -16.79 -29.80 0.23
C TYR A 323 -17.75 -29.37 1.36
N ILE A 324 -18.65 -28.41 1.09
CA ILE A 324 -19.62 -27.94 2.09
C ILE A 324 -20.52 -29.11 2.53
N GLU A 325 -21.07 -29.87 1.60
CA GLU A 325 -21.96 -31.01 1.91
C GLU A 325 -21.29 -32.06 2.78
N ASN A 326 -20.04 -32.44 2.45
CA ASN A 326 -19.37 -33.58 3.06
C ASN A 326 -18.52 -33.23 4.29
N LYS A 327 -18.07 -32.01 4.43
CA LYS A 327 -17.13 -31.60 5.48
C LYS A 327 -17.70 -30.61 6.49
N ILE A 328 -18.69 -29.80 6.07
CA ILE A 328 -19.30 -28.77 6.92
C ILE A 328 -20.67 -29.23 7.41
N GLY A 329 -21.51 -29.67 6.48
CA GLY A 329 -22.86 -30.17 6.75
C GLY A 329 -23.84 -29.80 5.66
N LYS A 330 -24.76 -30.69 5.37
CA LYS A 330 -25.76 -30.53 4.31
C LYS A 330 -26.69 -29.34 4.55
N GLU A 331 -26.95 -29.02 5.81
CA GLU A 331 -27.79 -27.90 6.24
C GLU A 331 -27.16 -26.53 5.92
N TYR A 332 -25.84 -26.47 5.70
CA TYR A 332 -25.12 -25.25 5.28
C TYR A 332 -25.09 -25.08 3.75
N LEU A 333 -25.55 -26.05 2.98
CA LEU A 333 -25.52 -26.02 1.52
C LEU A 333 -26.84 -25.49 0.96
N PRO A 334 -26.86 -24.36 0.21
CA PRO A 334 -28.06 -23.93 -0.52
C PRO A 334 -28.45 -24.91 -1.60
N SER A 335 -29.76 -24.99 -1.93
CA SER A 335 -30.29 -25.86 -2.98
C SER A 335 -29.68 -25.59 -4.37
N ALA A 336 -29.37 -24.36 -4.67
CA ALA A 336 -28.69 -23.93 -5.90
C ALA A 336 -27.39 -23.20 -5.61
N ALA A 337 -26.45 -23.25 -6.56
CA ALA A 337 -25.23 -22.47 -6.49
C ALA A 337 -25.55 -20.97 -6.49
N LYS A 338 -24.88 -20.23 -5.59
CA LYS A 338 -25.03 -18.78 -5.54
C LYS A 338 -24.25 -18.14 -6.69
N GLN A 339 -24.92 -17.29 -7.44
CA GLN A 339 -24.34 -16.48 -8.50
C GLN A 339 -24.16 -15.04 -8.02
N TYR A 340 -23.01 -14.46 -8.30
CA TYR A 340 -22.69 -13.09 -7.99
C TYR A 340 -22.52 -12.29 -9.28
N LYS A 341 -22.97 -11.03 -9.28
CA LYS A 341 -22.80 -10.14 -10.44
C LYS A 341 -21.59 -9.26 -10.22
N THR A 342 -20.69 -9.23 -11.17
CA THR A 342 -19.58 -8.30 -11.22
C THR A 342 -20.12 -6.88 -11.35
N LYS A 343 -19.64 -5.97 -10.50
CA LYS A 343 -20.05 -4.54 -10.54
C LYS A 343 -19.35 -3.79 -11.66
N SER A 344 -18.14 -4.20 -12.03
CA SER A 344 -17.39 -3.62 -13.14
C SER A 344 -18.08 -3.93 -14.47
N LYS A 345 -18.32 -2.91 -15.29
CA LYS A 345 -18.95 -3.05 -16.62
C LYS A 345 -18.04 -3.79 -17.61
N ASN A 346 -16.74 -3.75 -17.39
CA ASN A 346 -15.69 -4.30 -18.25
C ASN A 346 -14.67 -5.07 -17.39
N ALA A 347 -15.10 -6.20 -16.80
CA ALA A 347 -14.21 -7.11 -16.08
C ALA A 347 -13.29 -7.82 -17.07
N GLN A 348 -12.08 -7.28 -17.29
CA GLN A 348 -11.22 -7.68 -18.40
C GLN A 348 -9.95 -8.44 -17.99
N GLU A 349 -9.47 -8.24 -16.79
CA GLU A 349 -8.13 -8.74 -16.46
C GLU A 349 -8.10 -10.23 -16.07
N ALA A 350 -9.22 -10.80 -15.64
CA ALA A 350 -9.40 -12.24 -15.48
C ALA A 350 -10.88 -12.61 -15.48
N HIS A 351 -11.21 -13.76 -16.03
CA HIS A 351 -12.59 -14.24 -16.10
C HIS A 351 -13.07 -14.90 -14.81
N GLU A 352 -12.21 -15.06 -13.79
CA GLU A 352 -12.51 -15.75 -12.54
C GLU A 352 -12.08 -14.92 -11.32
N ALA A 353 -12.77 -15.15 -10.18
CA ALA A 353 -12.47 -14.59 -8.88
C ALA A 353 -11.19 -15.21 -8.27
N ILE A 354 -10.66 -14.57 -7.21
CA ILE A 354 -9.56 -15.12 -6.43
C ILE A 354 -10.10 -16.21 -5.52
N ARG A 355 -9.65 -17.44 -5.74
CA ARG A 355 -10.02 -18.64 -4.99
C ARG A 355 -8.84 -19.59 -4.79
N PRO A 356 -8.90 -20.54 -3.85
CA PRO A 356 -7.96 -21.65 -3.84
C PRO A 356 -8.12 -22.50 -5.10
N THR A 357 -7.01 -23.06 -5.61
CA THR A 357 -7.04 -23.97 -6.76
C THR A 357 -7.69 -25.31 -6.44
N SER A 358 -7.85 -25.64 -5.16
CA SER A 358 -8.74 -26.70 -4.65
C SER A 358 -9.09 -26.42 -3.19
N VAL A 359 -10.38 -26.52 -2.84
CA VAL A 359 -10.84 -26.32 -1.45
C VAL A 359 -10.48 -27.50 -0.53
N TYR A 360 -10.11 -28.66 -1.10
CA TYR A 360 -9.60 -29.79 -0.32
C TYR A 360 -8.17 -29.58 0.20
N ARG A 361 -7.46 -28.57 -0.30
CA ARG A 361 -6.22 -28.06 0.33
C ARG A 361 -6.60 -27.09 1.43
N THR A 362 -7.08 -27.62 2.55
CA THR A 362 -7.48 -26.79 3.69
C THR A 362 -6.29 -25.98 4.22
N PRO A 363 -6.51 -24.82 4.84
CA PRO A 363 -5.44 -24.02 5.44
C PRO A 363 -4.52 -24.84 6.35
N GLU A 364 -5.09 -25.73 7.17
CA GLU A 364 -4.34 -26.59 8.08
C GLU A 364 -3.42 -27.56 7.35
N SER A 365 -3.89 -28.12 6.21
CA SER A 365 -3.10 -29.09 5.43
C SER A 365 -1.88 -28.46 4.76
N VAL A 366 -1.93 -27.20 4.38
CA VAL A 366 -0.83 -26.48 3.72
C VAL A 366 0.01 -25.65 4.68
N LYS A 367 -0.43 -25.43 5.91
CA LYS A 367 0.25 -24.61 6.92
C LYS A 367 1.74 -24.95 7.13
N PRO A 368 2.16 -26.23 7.17
CA PRO A 368 3.58 -26.58 7.36
C PRO A 368 4.51 -26.05 6.25
N PHE A 369 3.98 -25.76 5.08
CA PHE A 369 4.72 -25.35 3.89
C PHE A 369 4.70 -23.84 3.65
N LEU A 370 3.86 -23.11 4.39
CA LEU A 370 3.63 -21.69 4.19
C LEU A 370 4.36 -20.82 5.23
N SER A 371 4.85 -19.67 4.79
CA SER A 371 5.22 -18.62 5.74
C SER A 371 3.97 -18.12 6.49
N ALA A 372 4.17 -17.41 7.58
CA ALA A 372 3.06 -16.85 8.37
C ALA A 372 2.15 -15.94 7.53
N ASP A 373 2.72 -15.14 6.63
CA ASP A 373 1.95 -14.24 5.76
C ASP A 373 1.18 -15.01 4.70
N GLN A 374 1.82 -15.98 4.05
CA GLN A 374 1.19 -16.84 3.05
C GLN A 374 0.03 -17.63 3.68
N PHE A 375 0.22 -18.19 4.87
CA PHE A 375 -0.82 -18.91 5.59
C PHE A 375 -2.03 -18.02 5.89
N LYS A 376 -1.81 -16.85 6.48
CA LYS A 376 -2.90 -15.92 6.82
C LYS A 376 -3.70 -15.50 5.59
N LEU A 377 -3.02 -15.13 4.50
CA LEU A 377 -3.68 -14.70 3.28
C LEU A 377 -4.43 -15.87 2.61
N TYR A 378 -3.81 -17.04 2.53
CA TYR A 378 -4.44 -18.25 1.98
C TYR A 378 -5.69 -18.65 2.77
N GLN A 379 -5.59 -18.65 4.10
CA GLN A 379 -6.72 -18.95 4.98
C GLN A 379 -7.89 -17.99 4.74
N MET A 380 -7.61 -16.69 4.63
CA MET A 380 -8.63 -15.66 4.35
C MET A 380 -9.31 -15.89 3.00
N ILE A 381 -8.53 -16.19 1.95
CA ILE A 381 -9.06 -16.48 0.61
C ILE A 381 -9.91 -17.76 0.62
N TRP A 382 -9.41 -18.82 1.25
CA TRP A 382 -10.08 -20.11 1.36
C TRP A 382 -11.43 -19.97 2.09
N GLN A 383 -11.43 -19.35 3.24
CA GLN A 383 -12.63 -19.13 4.06
C GLN A 383 -13.69 -18.32 3.30
N ARG A 384 -13.29 -17.24 2.63
CA ARG A 384 -14.19 -16.41 1.82
C ARG A 384 -14.81 -17.21 0.67
N THR A 385 -14.00 -18.02 -0.01
CA THR A 385 -14.45 -18.85 -1.13
C THR A 385 -15.47 -19.90 -0.69
N VAL A 386 -15.22 -20.60 0.41
CA VAL A 386 -16.18 -21.59 0.94
C VAL A 386 -17.46 -20.89 1.41
N ALA A 387 -17.31 -19.83 2.19
CA ALA A 387 -18.43 -19.05 2.75
C ALA A 387 -19.37 -18.49 1.66
N CYS A 388 -18.82 -18.07 0.50
CA CYS A 388 -19.65 -17.48 -0.56
C CYS A 388 -20.70 -18.46 -1.13
N GLN A 389 -20.52 -19.77 -1.00
CA GLN A 389 -21.45 -20.80 -1.45
C GLN A 389 -22.28 -21.41 -0.30
N MET A 390 -22.21 -20.88 0.92
CA MET A 390 -22.95 -21.37 2.07
C MET A 390 -24.30 -20.68 2.26
N MET A 391 -25.15 -21.27 3.09
CA MET A 391 -26.43 -20.70 3.52
C MET A 391 -26.22 -19.36 4.24
N PRO A 392 -27.17 -18.41 4.12
CA PRO A 392 -27.18 -17.19 4.91
C PRO A 392 -27.21 -17.48 6.42
N ALA A 393 -26.58 -16.60 7.18
CA ALA A 393 -26.78 -16.57 8.63
C ALA A 393 -28.19 -16.02 8.94
N LYS A 394 -28.85 -16.58 9.97
CA LYS A 394 -30.19 -16.20 10.39
C LYS A 394 -30.18 -15.67 11.80
N PHE A 395 -30.97 -14.63 12.01
CA PHE A 395 -31.08 -13.94 13.29
C PHE A 395 -32.56 -13.68 13.60
N ASP A 396 -32.90 -13.81 14.86
CA ASP A 396 -34.16 -13.31 15.39
C ASP A 396 -33.87 -11.96 16.07
N GLN A 397 -34.38 -10.89 15.48
CA GLN A 397 -34.29 -9.53 16.02
C GLN A 397 -35.57 -9.21 16.79
N THR A 398 -35.43 -8.76 18.02
CA THR A 398 -36.53 -8.30 18.86
C THR A 398 -36.32 -6.82 19.15
N THR A 399 -37.28 -6.01 18.79
CA THR A 399 -37.34 -4.59 19.12
C THR A 399 -38.43 -4.39 20.16
N VAL A 400 -38.14 -3.74 21.27
CA VAL A 400 -39.06 -3.50 22.36
C VAL A 400 -39.22 -1.99 22.55
N ASP A 401 -40.45 -1.52 22.53
CA ASP A 401 -40.82 -0.14 22.84
C ASP A 401 -41.37 -0.06 24.27
N ILE A 402 -40.75 0.79 25.06
CA ILE A 402 -41.06 1.01 26.49
C ILE A 402 -41.51 2.43 26.64
N THR A 403 -42.75 2.62 27.06
CA THR A 403 -43.30 3.95 27.28
C THR A 403 -43.06 4.40 28.71
N VAL A 404 -42.53 5.60 28.87
CA VAL A 404 -42.38 6.33 30.14
C VAL A 404 -42.98 7.70 29.96
N GLY A 405 -44.14 7.95 30.55
CA GLY A 405 -44.87 9.21 30.37
C GLY A 405 -45.21 9.46 28.89
N LYS A 406 -44.65 10.54 28.31
CA LYS A 406 -44.82 10.90 26.88
C LYS A 406 -43.69 10.39 25.97
N GLY A 407 -42.70 9.69 26.52
CA GLY A 407 -41.55 9.19 25.80
C GLY A 407 -41.69 7.71 25.49
N VAL A 408 -41.20 7.30 24.31
CA VAL A 408 -41.05 5.91 23.92
C VAL A 408 -39.57 5.61 23.81
N PHE A 409 -39.08 4.75 24.70
CA PHE A 409 -37.73 4.24 24.71
C PHE A 409 -37.66 2.95 23.92
N ARG A 410 -36.68 2.82 23.03
CA ARG A 410 -36.50 1.64 22.18
C ARG A 410 -35.21 0.93 22.51
N VAL A 411 -35.31 -0.39 22.63
CA VAL A 411 -34.15 -1.28 22.69
C VAL A 411 -34.31 -2.38 21.65
N THR A 412 -33.23 -2.69 20.96
CA THR A 412 -33.19 -3.79 19.99
C THR A 412 -32.17 -4.82 20.43
N GLY A 413 -32.54 -6.08 20.36
CA GLY A 413 -31.63 -7.19 20.61
C GLY A 413 -31.71 -8.20 19.48
N GLN A 414 -30.62 -8.93 19.27
CA GLN A 414 -30.52 -9.89 18.19
C GLN A 414 -29.94 -11.22 18.71
N VAL A 415 -30.53 -12.31 18.30
CA VAL A 415 -30.05 -13.66 18.62
C VAL A 415 -29.77 -14.41 17.32
N GLN A 416 -28.54 -14.92 17.15
CA GLN A 416 -28.21 -15.76 16.02
C GLN A 416 -28.88 -17.14 16.19
N THR A 417 -29.76 -17.48 15.28
CA THR A 417 -30.49 -18.77 15.28
C THR A 417 -29.85 -19.81 14.37
N PHE A 418 -29.09 -19.36 13.36
CA PHE A 418 -28.31 -20.20 12.47
C PHE A 418 -27.07 -19.47 12.00
N ALA A 419 -25.90 -20.08 12.22
CA ALA A 419 -24.62 -19.45 11.88
C ALA A 419 -24.43 -19.29 10.36
N GLY A 420 -24.91 -20.23 9.56
CA GLY A 420 -24.70 -20.19 8.13
C GLY A 420 -23.23 -20.02 7.76
N PHE A 421 -22.93 -19.13 6.82
CA PHE A 421 -21.56 -18.84 6.38
C PHE A 421 -20.65 -18.25 7.49
N LEU A 422 -21.23 -17.65 8.52
CA LEU A 422 -20.44 -17.11 9.65
C LEU A 422 -19.71 -18.18 10.45
N SER A 423 -20.07 -19.45 10.29
CA SER A 423 -19.32 -20.57 10.88
C SER A 423 -17.92 -20.74 10.27
N VAL A 424 -17.68 -20.19 9.07
CA VAL A 424 -16.41 -20.28 8.33
C VAL A 424 -15.74 -18.93 8.18
N TYR A 425 -16.51 -17.87 7.92
CA TYR A 425 -15.99 -16.56 7.61
C TYR A 425 -16.86 -15.43 8.13
N GLU A 426 -16.25 -14.56 8.92
CA GLU A 426 -16.87 -13.32 9.40
C GLU A 426 -16.30 -12.13 8.62
N GLU A 427 -17.17 -11.30 8.04
CA GLU A 427 -16.75 -10.09 7.34
C GLU A 427 -16.31 -9.02 8.33
N SER A 428 -15.21 -8.32 8.02
CA SER A 428 -14.84 -7.12 8.75
C SER A 428 -15.57 -5.90 8.17
N SER A 429 -16.14 -5.09 9.06
CA SER A 429 -16.74 -3.79 8.73
C SER A 429 -15.81 -2.67 9.23
N ASP A 430 -15.83 -1.52 8.55
CA ASP A 430 -15.23 -0.28 9.07
C ASP A 430 -16.16 0.42 10.06
N ASP A 431 -17.42 -0.03 10.15
CA ASP A 431 -18.42 0.49 11.08
C ASP A 431 -18.25 -0.17 12.45
N GLU A 432 -18.42 0.59 13.51
CA GLU A 432 -18.44 0.08 14.89
C GLU A 432 -19.55 -0.97 15.03
N GLU A 433 -19.27 -2.04 15.78
CA GLU A 433 -20.29 -3.05 16.10
C GLU A 433 -21.50 -2.36 16.72
N SER A 434 -22.66 -2.51 16.10
CA SER A 434 -23.90 -1.98 16.66
C SER A 434 -24.17 -2.64 18.02
N GLU A 435 -24.59 -1.86 19.00
CA GLU A 435 -24.97 -2.34 20.36
C GLU A 435 -26.09 -3.40 20.34
N ASP A 436 -26.70 -3.63 19.18
CA ASP A 436 -27.82 -4.56 18.93
C ASP A 436 -27.47 -6.06 19.11
N SER A 437 -26.22 -6.40 19.42
CA SER A 437 -25.76 -7.80 19.53
C SER A 437 -26.16 -8.51 20.83
N LYS A 438 -26.84 -7.82 21.77
CA LYS A 438 -27.19 -8.40 23.07
C LYS A 438 -28.55 -9.11 23.04
N LYS A 439 -28.61 -10.27 23.68
CA LYS A 439 -29.87 -10.98 23.93
C LYS A 439 -30.71 -10.21 24.94
N LEU A 440 -31.91 -9.80 24.56
CA LEU A 440 -32.86 -9.20 25.47
C LEU A 440 -33.55 -10.28 26.35
N PRO A 441 -33.96 -9.93 27.59
CA PRO A 441 -34.84 -10.79 28.37
C PRO A 441 -36.22 -10.95 27.70
N GLU A 442 -36.88 -12.04 27.99
CA GLU A 442 -38.25 -12.23 27.53
C GLU A 442 -39.18 -11.19 28.17
N MET A 443 -39.87 -10.42 27.34
CA MET A 443 -40.82 -9.38 27.72
C MET A 443 -42.15 -9.61 27.05
N SER A 444 -43.21 -9.10 27.68
CA SER A 444 -44.55 -9.11 27.13
C SER A 444 -45.13 -7.66 27.16
N GLU A 445 -46.00 -7.37 26.22
CA GLU A 445 -46.75 -6.09 26.25
C GLU A 445 -47.51 -5.97 27.55
N GLY A 446 -47.46 -4.81 28.17
CA GLY A 446 -48.03 -4.52 29.49
C GLY A 446 -47.07 -4.80 30.66
N ASP A 447 -45.90 -5.39 30.45
CA ASP A 447 -44.90 -5.56 31.50
C ASP A 447 -44.51 -4.21 32.10
N LYS A 448 -44.55 -4.09 33.43
CA LYS A 448 -44.00 -2.97 34.15
C LYS A 448 -42.54 -3.25 34.48
N LEU A 449 -41.68 -2.34 34.08
CA LEU A 449 -40.22 -2.47 34.25
C LEU A 449 -39.72 -1.48 35.30
N PRO A 450 -38.73 -1.85 36.12
CA PRO A 450 -38.09 -0.91 37.01
C PRO A 450 -37.31 0.13 36.22
N VAL A 451 -37.35 1.38 36.65
CA VAL A 451 -36.52 2.47 36.16
C VAL A 451 -35.29 2.52 37.05
N ASP A 452 -34.21 1.85 36.62
CA ASP A 452 -32.96 1.83 37.41
C ASP A 452 -32.24 3.17 37.32
N LYS A 453 -32.17 3.75 36.10
CA LYS A 453 -31.57 5.04 35.83
C LYS A 453 -32.16 5.66 34.57
N LEU A 454 -32.47 6.98 34.64
CA LEU A 454 -32.75 7.83 33.49
C LEU A 454 -31.61 8.86 33.40
N TYR A 455 -30.99 8.99 32.22
CA TYR A 455 -29.88 9.92 32.05
C TYR A 455 -29.77 10.42 30.62
N GLY A 456 -29.17 11.59 30.48
CA GLY A 456 -28.76 12.12 29.21
C GLY A 456 -27.27 11.86 28.94
N GLU A 457 -26.93 11.69 27.69
CA GLU A 457 -25.57 11.53 27.22
C GLU A 457 -25.24 12.58 26.17
N GLN A 458 -24.14 13.31 26.39
CA GLN A 458 -23.68 14.34 25.49
C GLN A 458 -22.88 13.71 24.33
N HIS A 459 -23.17 14.17 23.14
CA HIS A 459 -22.45 13.73 21.92
C HIS A 459 -22.08 14.96 21.10
N PHE A 460 -21.05 14.80 20.32
CA PHE A 460 -20.65 15.73 19.26
C PHE A 460 -20.56 14.97 17.95
N THR A 461 -20.98 15.61 16.87
CA THR A 461 -20.71 15.05 15.55
C THR A 461 -19.21 14.96 15.33
N THR A 462 -18.76 13.92 14.62
CA THR A 462 -17.36 13.70 14.30
C THR A 462 -17.10 13.93 12.81
N PRO A 463 -15.91 14.44 12.45
CA PRO A 463 -15.58 14.59 11.04
C PRO A 463 -15.51 13.23 10.33
N PRO A 464 -15.63 13.18 8.99
CA PRO A 464 -15.46 11.94 8.26
C PRO A 464 -14.05 11.39 8.52
N PRO A 465 -13.89 10.07 8.69
CA PRO A 465 -12.59 9.47 8.99
C PRO A 465 -11.63 9.61 7.81
N ARG A 466 -10.34 9.85 8.12
CA ARG A 466 -9.28 9.80 7.11
C ARG A 466 -9.21 8.42 6.46
N TYR A 467 -8.85 8.38 5.19
CA TYR A 467 -8.63 7.11 4.48
C TYR A 467 -7.50 6.30 5.12
N ASN A 468 -7.70 5.00 5.24
CA ASN A 468 -6.64 4.00 5.38
C ASN A 468 -6.42 3.30 4.02
N GLU A 469 -5.50 2.34 3.94
CA GLU A 469 -5.25 1.64 2.66
C GLU A 469 -6.51 0.90 2.16
N ALA A 470 -7.33 0.31 3.04
CA ALA A 470 -8.55 -0.39 2.65
C ALA A 470 -9.63 0.57 2.10
N THR A 471 -9.93 1.64 2.84
CA THR A 471 -10.95 2.61 2.42
C THR A 471 -10.52 3.43 1.22
N LEU A 472 -9.20 3.65 1.03
CA LEU A 472 -8.69 4.30 -0.18
C LEU A 472 -8.83 3.38 -1.40
N VAL A 473 -8.49 2.10 -1.31
CA VAL A 473 -8.71 1.13 -2.39
C VAL A 473 -10.19 1.05 -2.76
N LYS A 474 -11.09 1.00 -1.75
CA LYS A 474 -12.54 1.02 -1.97
C LYS A 474 -12.97 2.29 -2.73
N ALA A 475 -12.51 3.45 -2.32
CA ALA A 475 -12.82 4.72 -2.99
C ALA A 475 -12.28 4.75 -4.44
N LEU A 476 -11.03 4.30 -4.67
CA LEU A 476 -10.46 4.21 -6.01
C LEU A 476 -11.31 3.32 -6.94
N GLU A 477 -11.76 2.17 -6.44
CA GLU A 477 -12.66 1.27 -7.18
C GLU A 477 -14.01 1.93 -7.46
N GLU A 478 -14.65 2.54 -6.46
CA GLU A 478 -15.95 3.21 -6.59
C GLU A 478 -15.93 4.37 -7.58
N TYR A 479 -14.83 5.15 -7.60
CA TYR A 479 -14.63 6.23 -8.56
C TYR A 479 -14.07 5.77 -9.92
N GLY A 480 -13.75 4.48 -10.09
CA GLY A 480 -13.18 3.95 -11.33
C GLY A 480 -11.74 4.38 -11.60
N ILE A 481 -11.01 4.81 -10.57
CA ILE A 481 -9.62 5.29 -10.65
C ILE A 481 -8.64 4.12 -10.51
N GLY A 482 -7.88 3.84 -11.56
CA GLY A 482 -6.99 2.67 -11.59
C GLY A 482 -7.73 1.37 -11.87
N ARG A 483 -7.00 0.26 -11.78
CA ARG A 483 -7.49 -1.11 -12.04
C ARG A 483 -6.76 -2.07 -11.07
N PRO A 484 -7.15 -3.35 -10.97
CA PRO A 484 -6.52 -4.35 -10.11
C PRO A 484 -4.99 -4.35 -10.12
N SER A 485 -4.37 -4.11 -11.27
CA SER A 485 -2.92 -4.03 -11.43
C SER A 485 -2.28 -2.78 -10.81
N THR A 486 -3.05 -1.73 -10.52
CA THR A 486 -2.49 -0.41 -10.16
C THR A 486 -2.78 0.08 -8.74
N TYR A 487 -3.78 -0.45 -8.02
CA TYR A 487 -4.14 0.07 -6.68
C TYR A 487 -2.95 0.12 -5.72
N ALA A 488 -2.21 -0.97 -5.58
CA ALA A 488 -1.05 -1.01 -4.69
C ALA A 488 0.06 -0.05 -5.13
N SER A 489 0.32 0.07 -6.44
CA SER A 489 1.34 0.97 -6.98
C SER A 489 0.99 2.45 -6.83
N ILE A 490 -0.29 2.82 -6.93
CA ILE A 490 -0.77 4.18 -6.65
C ILE A 490 -0.42 4.56 -5.21
N ILE A 491 -0.80 3.71 -4.25
CA ILE A 491 -0.56 3.94 -2.82
C ILE A 491 0.94 4.01 -2.51
N SER A 492 1.74 3.08 -3.05
CA SER A 492 3.19 3.11 -2.87
C SER A 492 3.80 4.38 -3.44
N THR A 493 3.36 4.82 -4.62
CA THR A 493 3.85 6.05 -5.26
C THR A 493 3.57 7.28 -4.40
N LEU A 494 2.37 7.41 -3.83
CA LEU A 494 2.04 8.54 -2.96
C LEU A 494 2.94 8.61 -1.72
N LYS A 495 3.26 7.46 -1.12
CA LYS A 495 4.18 7.34 0.02
C LYS A 495 5.63 7.61 -0.38
N ASP A 496 6.11 7.01 -1.48
CA ASP A 496 7.49 7.14 -1.95
C ASP A 496 7.82 8.57 -2.41
N ARG A 497 6.82 9.31 -2.89
CA ARG A 497 6.94 10.73 -3.26
C ARG A 497 6.77 11.66 -2.07
N GLU A 498 6.53 11.14 -0.89
CA GLU A 498 6.30 11.91 0.32
C GLU A 498 5.12 12.89 0.16
N TYR A 499 4.10 12.52 -0.64
CA TYR A 499 2.86 13.31 -0.78
C TYR A 499 1.91 13.08 0.37
N VAL A 500 2.00 11.92 0.98
CA VAL A 500 1.22 11.53 2.15
C VAL A 500 2.11 10.89 3.21
N THR A 501 1.72 11.04 4.46
CA THR A 501 2.24 10.29 5.61
C THR A 501 1.15 9.39 6.17
N LEU A 502 1.55 8.42 6.98
CA LEU A 502 0.63 7.55 7.72
C LEU A 502 0.73 7.86 9.21
N GLU A 503 -0.38 8.32 9.78
CA GLU A 503 -0.56 8.44 11.22
C GLU A 503 -1.64 7.45 11.67
N GLN A 504 -1.33 6.58 12.61
CA GLN A 504 -2.22 5.51 13.05
C GLN A 504 -2.84 4.71 11.88
N LYS A 505 -2.02 4.39 10.87
CA LYS A 505 -2.43 3.72 9.61
C LYS A 505 -3.40 4.52 8.74
N ARG A 506 -3.60 5.81 8.97
CA ARG A 506 -4.45 6.70 8.17
C ARG A 506 -3.60 7.68 7.38
N PHE A 507 -4.02 7.95 6.15
CA PHE A 507 -3.33 8.89 5.26
C PHE A 507 -3.58 10.32 5.66
N MET A 508 -2.49 11.08 5.75
CA MET A 508 -2.50 12.53 5.87
C MET A 508 -1.70 13.14 4.74
N PRO A 509 -2.20 14.16 4.05
CA PRO A 509 -1.40 14.88 3.08
C PRO A 509 -0.25 15.62 3.77
N THR A 510 0.91 15.61 3.15
CA THR A 510 2.01 16.48 3.55
C THR A 510 1.85 17.86 2.92
N ASP A 511 2.59 18.85 3.40
CA ASP A 511 2.67 20.16 2.73
C ASP A 511 3.01 20.05 1.24
N THR A 512 3.86 19.05 0.89
CA THR A 512 4.21 18.77 -0.50
C THR A 512 3.01 18.25 -1.27
N GLY A 513 2.25 17.33 -0.68
CA GLY A 513 1.02 16.79 -1.27
C GLY A 513 -0.03 17.86 -1.49
N ASP A 514 -0.28 18.69 -0.46
CA ASP A 514 -1.25 19.80 -0.53
C ASP A 514 -0.92 20.79 -1.66
N ILE A 515 0.36 21.21 -1.78
CA ILE A 515 0.78 22.17 -2.82
C ILE A 515 0.68 21.54 -4.23
N VAL A 516 1.10 20.29 -4.39
CA VAL A 516 0.99 19.59 -5.67
C VAL A 516 -0.48 19.42 -6.05
N ASN A 517 -1.32 19.00 -5.11
CA ASN A 517 -2.76 18.87 -5.34
C ASN A 517 -3.40 20.22 -5.71
N LYS A 518 -3.10 21.27 -4.96
CA LYS A 518 -3.60 22.63 -5.23
C LYS A 518 -3.20 23.09 -6.65
N PHE A 519 -1.93 22.95 -7.00
CA PHE A 519 -1.45 23.31 -8.34
C PHE A 519 -2.18 22.55 -9.46
N LEU A 520 -2.34 21.23 -9.29
CA LEU A 520 -3.00 20.39 -10.28
C LEU A 520 -4.51 20.69 -10.38
N THR A 521 -5.18 20.92 -9.26
CA THR A 521 -6.62 21.23 -9.22
C THR A 521 -6.93 22.60 -9.80
N GLU A 522 -6.07 23.61 -9.56
CA GLU A 522 -6.26 24.97 -10.11
C GLU A 522 -5.93 25.07 -11.61
N HIS A 523 -4.95 24.32 -12.09
CA HIS A 523 -4.42 24.49 -13.45
C HIS A 523 -4.65 23.33 -14.39
N PHE A 524 -4.95 22.14 -13.86
CA PHE A 524 -5.17 20.90 -14.59
C PHE A 524 -6.39 20.15 -14.08
N ALA A 525 -7.44 20.89 -13.66
CA ALA A 525 -8.65 20.36 -13.03
C ALA A 525 -9.24 19.15 -13.78
N GLN A 526 -9.32 19.22 -15.10
CA GLN A 526 -9.84 18.14 -15.93
C GLN A 526 -9.03 16.85 -15.79
N TYR A 527 -7.69 16.94 -15.67
CA TYR A 527 -6.79 15.76 -15.64
C TYR A 527 -6.63 15.15 -14.25
N VAL A 528 -7.21 15.77 -13.23
CA VAL A 528 -7.35 15.23 -11.87
C VAL A 528 -8.82 15.01 -11.50
N ASP A 529 -9.74 15.16 -12.45
CA ASP A 529 -11.15 14.86 -12.28
C ASP A 529 -11.39 13.35 -12.24
N TYR A 530 -12.24 12.91 -11.33
CA TYR A 530 -12.50 11.48 -11.13
C TYR A 530 -13.23 10.85 -12.31
N HIS A 531 -14.26 11.53 -12.85
CA HIS A 531 -15.03 11.03 -14.00
C HIS A 531 -14.21 11.02 -15.28
N PHE A 532 -13.38 12.03 -15.48
CA PHE A 532 -12.47 12.07 -16.62
C PHE A 532 -11.46 10.90 -16.55
N THR A 533 -10.89 10.65 -15.36
CA THR A 533 -9.97 9.55 -15.14
C THR A 533 -10.64 8.20 -15.36
N ALA A 534 -11.81 7.97 -14.76
CA ALA A 534 -12.61 6.76 -14.96
C ALA A 534 -12.94 6.51 -16.43
N LYS A 535 -13.42 7.54 -17.13
CA LYS A 535 -13.73 7.45 -18.56
C LYS A 535 -12.52 7.07 -19.41
N LEU A 536 -11.33 7.57 -19.06
CA LEU A 536 -10.11 7.22 -19.77
C LEU A 536 -9.70 5.76 -19.48
N GLU A 537 -9.85 5.28 -18.23
CA GLU A 537 -9.66 3.87 -17.91
C GLU A 537 -10.66 2.97 -18.67
N ASP A 538 -11.94 3.35 -18.74
CA ASP A 538 -12.95 2.61 -19.52
C ASP A 538 -12.60 2.57 -21.01
N GLN A 539 -12.07 3.66 -21.58
CA GLN A 539 -11.60 3.66 -22.96
C GLN A 539 -10.41 2.73 -23.21
N LEU A 540 -9.49 2.63 -22.23
CA LEU A 540 -8.39 1.66 -22.28
C LEU A 540 -8.90 0.21 -22.21
N ASP A 541 -9.96 -0.05 -21.46
CA ASP A 541 -10.61 -1.34 -21.42
C ASP A 541 -11.35 -1.65 -22.73
N GLU A 542 -12.04 -0.66 -23.33
CA GLU A 542 -12.66 -0.81 -24.66
C GLU A 542 -11.63 -1.12 -25.77
N ILE A 543 -10.39 -0.59 -25.65
CA ILE A 543 -9.29 -0.95 -26.56
C ILE A 543 -8.92 -2.42 -26.37
N ALA A 544 -8.76 -2.86 -25.13
CA ALA A 544 -8.43 -4.25 -24.81
C ALA A 544 -9.49 -5.24 -25.29
N ASP A 545 -10.77 -4.82 -25.38
CA ASP A 545 -11.88 -5.61 -25.96
C ASP A 545 -11.97 -5.53 -27.49
N GLY A 546 -11.07 -4.85 -28.16
CA GLY A 546 -11.15 -4.61 -29.60
C GLY A 546 -12.30 -3.70 -30.07
N LYS A 547 -13.00 -3.05 -29.13
CA LYS A 547 -14.15 -2.17 -29.41
C LYS A 547 -13.73 -0.77 -29.84
N ARG A 548 -12.47 -0.40 -29.65
CA ARG A 548 -11.96 0.95 -29.88
C ARG A 548 -10.50 0.93 -30.36
N GLN A 549 -10.18 1.81 -31.31
CA GLN A 549 -8.81 2.06 -31.74
C GLN A 549 -8.08 2.97 -30.74
N TRP A 550 -6.81 2.68 -30.43
CA TRP A 550 -6.06 3.42 -29.42
C TRP A 550 -5.56 4.79 -29.86
N ILE A 551 -5.16 4.96 -31.12
CA ILE A 551 -4.62 6.22 -31.65
C ILE A 551 -5.61 7.39 -31.53
N PRO A 552 -6.90 7.26 -31.92
CA PRO A 552 -7.88 8.32 -31.73
C PRO A 552 -8.10 8.71 -30.26
N VAL A 553 -7.99 7.75 -29.33
CA VAL A 553 -8.07 8.04 -27.88
C VAL A 553 -6.89 8.88 -27.44
N MET A 554 -5.70 8.52 -27.89
CA MET A 554 -4.47 9.28 -27.61
C MET A 554 -4.53 10.70 -28.17
N ASP A 555 -4.95 10.88 -29.42
CA ASP A 555 -5.11 12.19 -30.06
C ASP A 555 -6.08 13.10 -29.31
N LYS A 556 -7.23 12.56 -28.92
CA LYS A 556 -8.25 13.29 -28.17
C LYS A 556 -7.77 13.75 -26.80
N PHE A 557 -6.91 12.95 -26.17
CA PHE A 557 -6.27 13.29 -24.90
C PHE A 557 -5.14 14.30 -25.09
N TRP A 558 -4.23 14.04 -26.03
CA TRP A 558 -2.95 14.73 -26.14
C TRP A 558 -3.08 16.21 -26.58
N LYS A 559 -3.83 16.48 -27.63
CA LYS A 559 -3.93 17.84 -28.22
C LYS A 559 -4.36 18.92 -27.20
N PRO A 560 -5.44 18.74 -26.42
CA PRO A 560 -5.81 19.71 -25.40
C PRO A 560 -4.84 19.71 -24.21
N PHE A 561 -4.25 18.56 -23.89
CA PHE A 561 -3.33 18.42 -22.77
C PHE A 561 -2.04 19.21 -22.97
N ILE A 562 -1.36 19.03 -24.12
CA ILE A 562 -0.08 19.71 -24.36
C ILE A 562 -0.28 21.22 -24.49
N LYS A 563 -1.35 21.68 -25.15
CA LYS A 563 -1.71 23.09 -25.22
C LYS A 563 -1.84 23.71 -23.81
N GLN A 564 -2.54 23.03 -22.93
CA GLN A 564 -2.68 23.50 -21.54
C GLN A 564 -1.34 23.52 -20.78
N VAL A 565 -0.47 22.53 -21.00
CA VAL A 565 0.88 22.52 -20.40
C VAL A 565 1.68 23.74 -20.86
N GLU A 566 1.67 24.05 -22.15
CA GLU A 566 2.36 25.20 -22.75
C GLU A 566 1.81 26.54 -22.21
N GLU A 567 0.50 26.69 -22.11
CA GLU A 567 -0.15 27.88 -21.54
C GLU A 567 0.25 28.10 -20.06
N LYS A 568 0.51 27.04 -19.31
CA LYS A 568 0.89 27.13 -17.88
C LYS A 568 2.39 27.28 -17.64
N GLU A 569 3.22 27.26 -18.66
CA GLU A 569 4.66 27.53 -18.53
C GLU A 569 4.98 28.95 -18.02
N GLY A 570 4.14 29.94 -18.30
CA GLY A 570 4.29 31.34 -17.89
C GLY A 570 3.95 31.64 -16.43
N ILE A 571 3.41 30.71 -15.65
CA ILE A 571 2.98 30.96 -14.27
C ILE A 571 4.19 31.25 -13.36
N GLU A 572 4.08 32.25 -12.48
CA GLU A 572 5.13 32.58 -11.52
C GLU A 572 5.20 31.59 -10.35
N ARG A 573 6.40 31.16 -10.03
CA ARG A 573 6.67 30.22 -8.92
C ARG A 573 6.19 30.76 -7.56
N ALA A 574 6.40 32.04 -7.31
CA ALA A 574 6.08 32.69 -6.02
C ALA A 574 4.59 32.52 -5.65
N LYS A 575 3.68 32.49 -6.63
CA LYS A 575 2.25 32.36 -6.42
C LYS A 575 1.83 31.09 -5.66
N PHE A 576 2.63 30.00 -5.76
CA PHE A 576 2.32 28.72 -5.11
C PHE A 576 3.19 28.40 -3.89
N THR A 577 4.36 29.03 -3.82
CA THR A 577 5.36 28.70 -2.81
C THR A 577 5.49 29.76 -1.72
N THR A 578 4.74 30.87 -1.84
CA THR A 578 4.82 32.00 -0.91
C THR A 578 3.41 32.45 -0.50
N GLN A 579 3.18 32.57 0.80
CA GLN A 579 1.97 33.15 1.39
C GLN A 579 2.39 34.24 2.36
N GLU A 580 1.91 35.47 2.16
CA GLU A 580 2.19 36.57 3.08
C GLU A 580 1.44 36.36 4.39
N LEU A 581 2.11 36.70 5.50
CA LEU A 581 1.55 36.76 6.84
C LEU A 581 1.40 38.21 7.27
N ASP A 582 0.41 38.50 8.09
CA ASP A 582 0.23 39.84 8.65
C ASP A 582 1.09 40.04 9.92
N GLU A 583 2.28 39.44 9.93
CA GLU A 583 3.26 39.53 11.00
C GLU A 583 4.51 40.26 10.52
N THR A 584 5.00 41.21 11.32
CA THR A 584 6.29 41.89 11.06
C THR A 584 7.45 41.03 11.54
N CYS A 585 8.53 40.98 10.76
CA CYS A 585 9.73 40.22 11.11
C CYS A 585 10.36 40.72 12.42
N PRO A 586 10.51 39.88 13.47
CA PRO A 586 11.08 40.31 14.76
C PRO A 586 12.56 40.61 14.67
N LYS A 587 13.26 40.14 13.64
CA LYS A 587 14.72 40.39 13.48
C LYS A 587 15.04 41.73 12.82
N CYS A 588 14.30 42.12 11.78
CA CYS A 588 14.63 43.35 11.04
C CYS A 588 13.58 44.47 11.23
N GLY A 589 12.40 44.20 11.75
CA GLY A 589 11.33 45.20 11.98
C GLY A 589 10.78 45.87 10.72
N GLY A 590 11.40 45.66 9.54
CA GLY A 590 11.09 46.40 8.32
C GLY A 590 10.31 45.65 7.26
N HIS A 591 10.18 44.33 7.40
CA HIS A 591 9.51 43.50 6.41
C HIS A 591 8.48 42.56 7.07
N LYS A 592 7.42 42.22 6.34
CA LYS A 592 6.48 41.19 6.75
C LYS A 592 7.08 39.77 6.66
N LEU A 593 6.52 38.85 7.42
CA LEU A 593 6.84 37.46 7.32
C LEU A 593 6.06 36.80 6.17
N GLN A 594 6.61 35.77 5.61
CA GLN A 594 6.01 34.98 4.54
C GLN A 594 6.18 33.49 4.84
N ILE A 595 5.12 32.70 4.68
CA ILE A 595 5.27 31.25 4.59
C ILE A 595 5.86 30.92 3.23
N LYS A 596 7.02 30.27 3.22
CA LYS A 596 7.70 29.76 2.01
C LYS A 596 7.72 28.25 2.02
N PHE A 597 7.77 27.65 0.83
CA PHE A 597 7.90 26.22 0.66
C PHE A 597 9.35 25.85 0.32
N GLY A 598 9.98 25.13 1.24
CA GLY A 598 11.36 24.66 1.12
C GLY A 598 11.48 23.16 0.90
N LYS A 599 12.72 22.67 0.98
CA LYS A 599 13.01 21.23 0.82
C LYS A 599 12.40 20.36 1.91
N MET A 600 12.24 20.91 3.13
CA MET A 600 11.72 20.19 4.31
C MET A 600 10.25 20.49 4.62
N GLY A 601 9.53 21.14 3.70
CA GLY A 601 8.13 21.56 3.89
C GLY A 601 7.99 23.08 4.01
N ARG A 602 6.87 23.53 4.60
CA ARG A 602 6.58 24.96 4.82
C ARG A 602 7.39 25.49 5.97
N PHE A 603 7.88 26.74 5.83
CA PHE A 603 8.54 27.49 6.88
C PHE A 603 8.23 28.97 6.72
N VAL A 604 8.25 29.69 7.83
CA VAL A 604 8.12 31.15 7.85
C VAL A 604 9.46 31.78 7.62
N ALA A 605 9.54 32.75 6.72
CA ALA A 605 10.75 33.51 6.43
C ALA A 605 10.44 35.00 6.30
N CYS A 606 11.42 35.84 6.54
CA CYS A 606 11.35 37.27 6.28
C CYS A 606 11.24 37.53 4.77
N ALA A 607 10.37 38.46 4.35
CA ALA A 607 10.29 38.93 2.95
C ALA A 607 11.56 39.62 2.47
N GLY A 608 12.35 40.21 3.38
CA GLY A 608 13.59 40.86 3.11
C GLY A 608 14.82 39.94 2.95
N TYR A 609 14.60 38.64 2.66
CA TYR A 609 15.71 37.75 2.30
C TYR A 609 16.31 38.14 0.92
N PRO A 610 17.64 38.16 0.74
CA PRO A 610 18.69 37.60 1.61
C PRO A 610 19.24 38.51 2.72
N GLU A 611 18.90 39.80 2.77
CA GLU A 611 19.41 40.76 3.75
C GLU A 611 18.99 40.37 5.17
N CYS A 612 17.79 39.88 5.35
CA CYS A 612 17.31 39.33 6.60
C CYS A 612 17.10 37.81 6.50
N GLY A 613 17.94 37.05 7.20
CA GLY A 613 17.91 35.59 7.22
C GLY A 613 16.98 34.97 8.27
N TYR A 614 16.00 35.70 8.81
CA TYR A 614 15.09 35.18 9.81
C TYR A 614 14.21 34.06 9.24
N THR A 615 14.16 32.93 9.95
CA THR A 615 13.27 31.80 9.61
C THR A 615 12.76 31.10 10.87
N ARG A 616 11.50 30.61 10.83
CA ARG A 616 10.93 29.74 11.84
C ARG A 616 10.06 28.64 11.21
N ASN A 617 9.76 27.58 11.98
CA ASN A 617 8.76 26.60 11.56
C ASN A 617 7.36 27.23 11.59
N VAL A 618 6.43 26.73 10.79
CA VAL A 618 5.08 27.31 10.71
C VAL A 618 4.35 27.26 12.05
N ASN A 619 4.56 26.17 12.80
CA ASN A 619 3.91 25.93 14.10
C ASN A 619 4.73 26.43 15.31
N GLU A 620 5.84 27.13 15.08
CA GLU A 620 6.75 27.65 16.10
C GLU A 620 6.38 29.11 16.42
N THR A 621 6.31 29.48 17.69
CA THR A 621 6.11 30.87 18.08
C THR A 621 7.37 31.71 17.80
N ALA A 622 7.27 33.03 17.91
CA ALA A 622 8.42 33.93 17.73
C ALA A 622 9.45 33.73 18.85
N GLU A 623 9.00 33.47 20.08
CA GLU A 623 9.83 33.18 21.24
C GLU A 623 10.60 31.86 21.10
N GLU A 624 9.90 30.79 20.76
CA GLU A 624 10.52 29.46 20.52
C GLU A 624 11.55 29.52 19.38
N ALA A 625 11.25 30.29 18.34
CA ALA A 625 12.19 30.51 17.24
C ALA A 625 13.43 31.29 17.70
N ALA A 626 13.25 32.30 18.55
CA ALA A 626 14.36 33.09 19.12
C ALA A 626 15.27 32.22 19.98
N GLU A 627 14.70 31.39 20.87
CA GLU A 627 15.44 30.43 21.69
C GLU A 627 16.23 29.43 20.84
N ARG A 628 15.60 28.85 19.82
CA ARG A 628 16.24 27.90 18.90
C ARG A 628 17.40 28.56 18.13
N ILE A 629 17.18 29.79 17.65
CA ILE A 629 18.23 30.55 16.93
C ILE A 629 19.39 30.87 17.86
N ALA A 630 19.11 31.36 19.06
CA ALA A 630 20.16 31.67 20.06
C ALA A 630 20.97 30.42 20.43
N LYS A 631 20.28 29.28 20.63
CA LYS A 631 20.94 28.00 20.87
C LYS A 631 21.83 27.56 19.70
N ALA A 632 21.34 27.71 18.47
CA ALA A 632 22.11 27.35 17.27
C ALA A 632 23.32 28.28 17.06
N GLU A 633 23.20 29.57 17.40
CA GLU A 633 24.30 30.53 17.35
C GLU A 633 25.34 30.23 18.44
N ALA A 634 24.92 29.90 19.66
CA ALA A 634 25.81 29.49 20.75
C ALA A 634 26.57 28.19 20.39
N GLU A 635 25.89 27.19 19.85
CA GLU A 635 26.53 25.97 19.35
C GLU A 635 27.51 26.25 18.20
N GLN A 636 27.16 27.16 17.28
CA GLN A 636 28.04 27.52 16.18
C GLN A 636 29.31 28.27 16.68
N ALA A 637 29.19 29.05 17.76
CA ALA A 637 30.31 29.72 18.38
C ALA A 637 31.39 28.74 18.90
N GLU A 638 31.03 27.51 19.25
CA GLU A 638 32.00 26.45 19.61
C GLU A 638 32.96 26.08 18.45
N LEU A 639 32.56 26.36 17.23
CA LEU A 639 33.36 26.12 16.02
C LEU A 639 34.11 27.37 15.54
N ASP A 640 33.90 28.52 16.19
CA ASP A 640 34.55 29.76 15.78
C ASP A 640 36.08 29.66 15.98
N GLY A 641 36.83 30.07 14.96
CA GLY A 641 38.28 29.91 14.91
C GLY A 641 38.79 28.56 14.36
N ARG A 642 37.90 27.60 14.09
CA ARG A 642 38.27 26.34 13.42
C ARG A 642 38.12 26.46 11.91
N GLU A 643 39.28 26.28 11.24
CA GLU A 643 39.33 26.31 9.78
C GLU A 643 39.27 24.93 9.14
N CYS A 644 38.69 24.84 7.96
CA CYS A 644 38.64 23.64 7.18
C CYS A 644 40.05 23.17 6.74
N PRO A 645 40.54 21.98 7.11
CA PRO A 645 41.87 21.52 6.77
C PRO A 645 42.11 21.33 5.27
N LYS A 646 41.03 21.35 4.45
CA LYS A 646 41.14 21.20 2.98
C LYS A 646 41.18 22.53 2.22
N CYS A 647 40.58 23.61 2.73
CA CYS A 647 40.45 24.85 1.97
C CYS A 647 40.54 26.12 2.82
N GLY A 648 40.86 26.04 4.12
CA GLY A 648 40.92 27.19 5.02
C GLY A 648 39.57 27.89 5.30
N GLY A 649 38.47 27.39 4.75
CA GLY A 649 37.17 28.00 4.97
C GLY A 649 36.59 27.66 6.34
N ARG A 650 35.61 28.45 6.82
CA ARG A 650 34.94 28.26 8.11
C ARG A 650 34.25 26.90 8.19
N LEU A 651 34.32 26.24 9.33
CA LEU A 651 33.53 25.03 9.64
C LEU A 651 32.18 25.43 10.24
N VAL A 652 31.13 24.70 9.85
CA VAL A 652 29.75 24.95 10.31
C VAL A 652 29.03 23.63 10.59
N TYR A 653 28.12 23.67 11.55
CA TYR A 653 27.21 22.56 11.76
C TYR A 653 26.24 22.41 10.57
N LYS A 654 26.07 21.19 10.09
CA LYS A 654 25.14 20.82 9.00
C LYS A 654 24.35 19.59 9.40
N TYR A 655 23.23 19.39 8.72
CA TYR A 655 22.39 18.20 8.90
C TYR A 655 22.40 17.36 7.64
N SER A 656 22.50 16.04 7.82
CA SER A 656 22.39 15.06 6.74
C SER A 656 20.95 15.00 6.22
N ARG A 657 20.74 14.27 5.12
CA ARG A 657 19.39 14.01 4.59
C ARG A 657 18.48 13.25 5.59
N THR A 658 19.08 12.51 6.52
CA THR A 658 18.41 11.73 7.56
C THR A 658 18.30 12.47 8.89
N GLY A 659 18.60 13.78 8.94
CA GLY A 659 18.52 14.61 10.14
C GLY A 659 19.75 14.53 11.08
N SER A 660 20.74 13.71 10.78
CA SER A 660 21.96 13.60 11.62
C SER A 660 22.82 14.86 11.49
N LYS A 661 23.20 15.46 12.63
CA LYS A 661 24.09 16.63 12.72
C LYS A 661 25.54 16.22 12.44
N PHE A 662 26.29 17.03 11.71
CA PHE A 662 27.73 16.87 11.43
C PHE A 662 28.41 18.21 11.19
N ILE A 663 29.73 18.26 11.28
CA ILE A 663 30.53 19.46 10.98
C ILE A 663 30.92 19.39 9.50
N GLY A 664 30.71 20.47 8.76
CA GLY A 664 31.07 20.56 7.34
C GLY A 664 31.60 21.90 6.94
N CYS A 665 32.35 21.95 5.85
CA CYS A 665 32.89 23.20 5.33
C CYS A 665 31.78 24.12 4.80
N ALA A 666 31.84 25.41 5.12
CA ALA A 666 30.93 26.45 4.62
C ALA A 666 31.01 26.60 3.10
N ASN A 667 32.15 26.32 2.49
CA ASN A 667 32.38 26.42 1.05
C ASN A 667 31.83 25.28 0.22
N TYR A 668 30.94 24.44 0.80
CA TYR A 668 30.23 23.41 0.02
C TYR A 668 29.31 24.07 -1.04
N PRO A 669 29.26 23.57 -2.30
CA PRO A 669 29.80 22.31 -2.81
C PRO A 669 31.24 22.34 -3.32
N LYS A 670 31.90 23.49 -3.31
CA LYS A 670 33.31 23.62 -3.77
C LYS A 670 34.26 22.80 -2.89
N CYS A 671 34.05 22.82 -1.58
CA CYS A 671 34.77 21.98 -0.63
C CYS A 671 33.81 20.98 0.03
N LYS A 672 34.12 19.69 -0.09
CA LYS A 672 33.29 18.59 0.44
C LYS A 672 33.81 18.03 1.77
N HIS A 673 34.60 18.80 2.51
CA HIS A 673 35.13 18.38 3.81
C HIS A 673 34.00 18.24 4.82
N VAL A 674 33.97 17.09 5.56
CA VAL A 674 33.04 16.78 6.64
C VAL A 674 33.76 16.10 7.79
N GLU A 675 33.34 16.42 9.01
CA GLU A 675 33.83 15.81 10.25
C GLU A 675 32.63 15.28 11.04
N PRO A 676 32.74 14.10 11.69
CA PRO A 676 31.73 13.63 12.63
C PRO A 676 31.74 14.50 13.89
N LEU A 677 30.63 14.58 14.63
CA LEU A 677 30.51 15.30 15.89
C LEU A 677 31.43 14.72 16.98
N GLU A 678 31.45 13.39 17.07
CA GLU A 678 32.34 12.67 17.98
C GLU A 678 33.46 12.01 17.18
N LYS A 679 34.68 12.08 17.70
CA LYS A 679 35.79 11.33 17.11
C LYS A 679 35.47 9.84 17.24
N PRO A 680 35.63 9.04 16.18
CA PRO A 680 35.43 7.59 16.27
C PRO A 680 36.29 7.01 17.41
N LYS A 681 35.69 6.16 18.24
CA LYS A 681 36.38 5.52 19.37
C LYS A 681 37.51 4.65 18.83
N ASP A 682 38.73 4.92 19.24
CA ASP A 682 39.90 4.12 18.90
C ASP A 682 39.87 2.81 19.71
N THR A 683 40.03 1.68 19.05
CA THR A 683 40.08 0.37 19.71
C THR A 683 41.46 0.03 20.25
N GLY A 684 42.49 0.82 19.95
CA GLY A 684 43.88 0.53 20.28
C GLY A 684 44.51 -0.60 19.42
N VAL A 685 43.72 -1.21 18.51
CA VAL A 685 44.20 -2.30 17.66
C VAL A 685 44.73 -1.74 16.35
N GLN A 686 46.02 -1.98 16.07
CA GLN A 686 46.67 -1.53 14.85
C GLN A 686 46.02 -2.18 13.61
N CYS A 687 45.85 -1.40 12.55
CA CYS A 687 45.27 -1.90 11.29
C CYS A 687 46.19 -2.98 10.68
N PRO A 688 45.69 -4.21 10.46
CA PRO A 688 46.52 -5.31 9.96
C PRO A 688 46.95 -5.12 8.48
N GLN A 689 46.24 -4.27 7.74
CA GLN A 689 46.51 -4.06 6.32
C GLN A 689 47.56 -2.96 6.09
N CYS A 690 47.40 -1.76 6.65
CA CYS A 690 48.31 -0.65 6.40
C CYS A 690 49.40 -0.45 7.48
N LYS A 691 49.21 -0.98 8.66
CA LYS A 691 50.11 -0.85 9.84
C LYS A 691 50.43 0.61 10.26
N LYS A 692 49.68 1.57 9.74
CA LYS A 692 49.90 3.04 10.00
C LYS A 692 48.84 3.65 10.90
N GLY A 693 47.60 3.13 10.88
CA GLY A 693 46.52 3.60 11.70
C GLY A 693 45.95 2.50 12.57
N ASN A 694 45.07 2.85 13.53
CA ASN A 694 44.33 1.93 14.35
C ASN A 694 42.95 1.64 13.76
N LEU A 695 42.32 0.57 14.21
CA LEU A 695 40.91 0.31 13.92
C LEU A 695 40.04 1.16 14.84
N VAL A 696 39.12 1.91 14.26
CA VAL A 696 38.18 2.79 14.98
C VAL A 696 36.75 2.36 14.77
N GLU A 697 35.95 2.50 15.80
CA GLU A 697 34.51 2.17 15.78
C GLU A 697 33.73 3.21 14.97
N ARG A 698 32.92 2.75 14.05
CA ARG A 698 32.03 3.58 13.21
C ARG A 698 30.64 3.00 13.10
N LYS A 699 29.66 3.83 12.74
CA LYS A 699 28.30 3.38 12.42
C LYS A 699 28.10 3.34 10.91
N SER A 700 27.57 2.24 10.39
CA SER A 700 27.21 2.09 8.99
C SER A 700 25.99 2.95 8.62
N ARG A 701 25.67 3.07 7.33
CA ARG A 701 24.48 3.78 6.82
C ARG A 701 23.17 3.28 7.46
N TYR A 702 23.14 2.04 7.96
CA TYR A 702 21.98 1.42 8.59
C TYR A 702 22.07 1.39 10.13
N GLY A 703 22.95 2.23 10.73
CA GLY A 703 23.13 2.33 12.17
C GLY A 703 23.92 1.17 12.82
N LYS A 704 24.34 0.15 12.05
CA LYS A 704 25.10 -0.97 12.57
C LYS A 704 26.56 -0.59 12.80
N LEU A 705 27.12 -0.97 13.97
CA LEU A 705 28.53 -0.78 14.31
C LEU A 705 29.43 -1.61 13.40
N PHE A 706 30.55 -1.03 13.00
CA PHE A 706 31.64 -1.70 12.31
C PHE A 706 32.98 -1.01 12.65
N TYR A 707 34.08 -1.66 12.40
CA TYR A 707 35.40 -1.19 12.73
C TYR A 707 36.20 -1.01 11.45
N SER A 708 36.80 0.16 11.23
CA SER A 708 37.59 0.46 10.03
C SER A 708 38.87 1.19 10.37
N CYS A 709 39.82 1.15 9.45
CA CYS A 709 41.08 1.85 9.61
C CYS A 709 40.88 3.36 9.79
N SER A 710 41.60 3.95 10.74
CA SER A 710 41.56 5.40 11.01
C SER A 710 42.09 6.24 9.84
N THR A 711 42.94 5.66 8.96
CA THR A 711 43.50 6.32 7.78
C THR A 711 42.59 6.26 6.56
N TYR A 712 41.32 5.77 6.68
CA TYR A 712 40.36 5.81 5.58
C TYR A 712 40.24 7.24 5.03
N PRO A 713 40.26 7.50 3.68
CA PRO A 713 40.12 6.53 2.59
C PRO A 713 41.43 5.92 2.08
N ASP A 714 42.60 6.26 2.60
CA ASP A 714 43.89 5.74 2.13
C ASP A 714 44.06 4.26 2.42
N CYS A 715 43.41 3.75 3.47
CA CYS A 715 43.26 2.35 3.77
C CYS A 715 41.79 1.99 3.98
N ASN A 716 41.28 1.00 3.24
CA ASN A 716 39.87 0.60 3.25
C ASN A 716 39.57 -0.65 4.08
N TYR A 717 40.53 -1.09 4.93
CA TYR A 717 40.30 -2.25 5.78
C TYR A 717 39.15 -2.00 6.78
N ALA A 718 38.21 -2.96 6.85
CA ALA A 718 37.09 -2.91 7.78
C ALA A 718 36.63 -4.31 8.21
N THR A 719 36.09 -4.40 9.43
CA THR A 719 35.48 -5.61 9.99
C THR A 719 34.17 -5.28 10.73
N TRP A 720 33.25 -6.22 10.75
CA TRP A 720 31.96 -6.05 11.42
C TRP A 720 31.98 -6.37 12.92
N ASN A 721 32.96 -7.15 13.38
CA ASN A 721 33.07 -7.56 14.76
C ASN A 721 34.16 -6.76 15.46
N PRO A 722 34.06 -6.51 16.79
CA PRO A 722 35.10 -5.85 17.56
C PRO A 722 36.47 -6.52 17.38
N PRO A 723 37.52 -5.76 16.96
CA PRO A 723 38.86 -6.31 16.81
C PRO A 723 39.58 -6.43 18.13
N ILE A 724 40.46 -7.44 18.23
CA ILE A 724 41.41 -7.63 19.33
C ILE A 724 42.82 -7.83 18.75
N ALA A 725 43.83 -7.34 19.47
CA ALA A 725 45.24 -7.42 19.07
C ALA A 725 45.83 -8.81 19.42
N GLU A 726 45.29 -9.85 18.80
CA GLU A 726 45.74 -11.24 18.96
C GLU A 726 45.99 -11.86 17.56
N GLU A 727 47.08 -12.55 17.42
CA GLU A 727 47.45 -13.25 16.19
C GLU A 727 46.65 -14.54 16.02
N CYS A 728 46.18 -14.81 14.83
CA CYS A 728 45.46 -16.03 14.54
C CYS A 728 46.38 -17.26 14.59
N PRO A 729 46.09 -18.28 15.42
CA PRO A 729 46.91 -19.47 15.53
C PRO A 729 47.05 -20.29 14.24
N ASN A 730 46.09 -20.12 13.30
CA ASN A 730 46.05 -20.92 12.07
C ASN A 730 46.72 -20.24 10.88
N CYS A 731 46.50 -18.91 10.69
CA CYS A 731 47.00 -18.21 9.52
C CYS A 731 47.92 -17.02 9.82
N HIS A 732 48.27 -16.82 11.08
CA HIS A 732 49.17 -15.75 11.55
C HIS A 732 48.68 -14.32 11.23
N TRP A 733 47.35 -14.13 10.98
CA TRP A 733 46.79 -12.82 10.80
C TRP A 733 46.81 -12.04 12.12
N PRO A 734 47.34 -10.81 12.17
CA PRO A 734 47.71 -10.13 13.42
C PRO A 734 46.51 -9.61 14.22
N VAL A 735 45.28 -9.82 13.78
CA VAL A 735 44.07 -9.33 14.44
C VAL A 735 43.00 -10.42 14.41
N LEU A 736 42.44 -10.76 15.56
CA LEU A 736 41.22 -11.56 15.70
C LEU A 736 40.04 -10.63 15.96
N THR A 737 38.84 -11.16 15.88
CA THR A 737 37.58 -10.41 16.15
C THR A 737 36.67 -11.20 17.10
N ILE A 738 35.90 -10.47 17.92
CA ILE A 738 34.92 -11.07 18.85
C ILE A 738 33.56 -11.11 18.16
N LYS A 739 33.02 -12.32 17.97
CA LYS A 739 31.71 -12.52 17.38
C LYS A 739 30.74 -13.06 18.41
N THR A 740 29.68 -12.30 18.71
CA THR A 740 28.63 -12.70 19.65
C THR A 740 27.38 -13.10 18.88
N THR A 741 26.86 -14.31 19.12
CA THR A 741 25.63 -14.80 18.52
C THR A 741 24.75 -15.53 19.55
N LYS A 742 23.44 -15.48 19.39
CA LYS A 742 22.49 -16.20 20.24
C LYS A 742 22.67 -17.73 20.20
N ARG A 743 23.17 -18.26 19.08
CA ARG A 743 23.31 -19.70 18.84
C ARG A 743 24.63 -20.28 19.39
N TRP A 744 25.72 -19.49 19.28
CA TRP A 744 27.07 -19.96 19.57
C TRP A 744 27.74 -19.22 20.73
N GLY A 745 27.05 -18.28 21.40
CA GLY A 745 27.64 -17.49 22.46
C GLY A 745 28.67 -16.49 21.93
N VAL A 746 29.79 -16.35 22.65
CA VAL A 746 30.89 -15.46 22.29
C VAL A 746 32.06 -16.28 21.75
N GLU A 747 32.50 -15.96 20.52
CA GLU A 747 33.60 -16.65 19.85
C GLU A 747 34.67 -15.64 19.43
N LYS A 748 35.97 -16.01 19.58
CA LYS A 748 37.06 -15.37 18.81
C LYS A 748 37.06 -15.97 17.43
N VAL A 749 37.11 -15.11 16.39
CA VAL A 749 37.10 -15.56 14.99
C VAL A 749 38.14 -14.84 14.18
N CYS A 750 38.80 -15.55 13.29
CA CYS A 750 39.69 -14.93 12.33
C CYS A 750 38.88 -14.17 11.26
N PRO A 751 39.20 -12.89 10.96
CA PRO A 751 38.48 -12.11 9.96
C PRO A 751 38.81 -12.49 8.50
N GLN A 752 39.82 -13.34 8.29
CA GLN A 752 40.19 -13.86 6.98
C GLN A 752 39.22 -14.95 6.54
N LYS A 753 38.53 -14.72 5.41
CA LYS A 753 37.47 -15.61 4.92
C LYS A 753 37.92 -17.06 4.66
N GLU A 754 39.16 -17.23 4.25
CA GLU A 754 39.70 -18.55 3.88
C GLU A 754 40.28 -19.30 5.08
N CYS A 755 40.51 -18.62 6.22
CA CYS A 755 41.12 -19.25 7.40
C CYS A 755 40.13 -20.11 8.18
N GLY A 756 38.90 -19.62 8.39
CA GLY A 756 37.84 -20.33 9.11
C GLY A 756 38.12 -20.62 10.59
N TRP A 757 39.25 -20.17 11.17
CA TRP A 757 39.57 -20.41 12.57
C TRP A 757 38.63 -19.69 13.52
N LYS A 758 38.18 -20.41 14.56
CA LYS A 758 37.33 -19.88 15.63
C LYS A 758 37.56 -20.63 16.92
N GLU A 759 37.44 -19.92 18.03
CA GLU A 759 37.52 -20.44 19.39
C GLU A 759 36.36 -19.89 20.22
N GLN A 760 35.68 -20.77 20.95
CA GLN A 760 34.58 -20.37 21.82
C GLN A 760 35.11 -19.84 23.16
N ILE A 761 34.71 -18.61 23.51
CA ILE A 761 35.08 -17.97 24.80
C ILE A 761 33.97 -18.19 25.83
N GLU A 762 32.71 -17.98 25.42
CA GLU A 762 31.57 -18.14 26.30
C GLU A 762 30.48 -18.94 25.61
N PRO A 763 29.86 -19.94 26.28
CA PRO A 763 28.73 -20.65 25.68
C PRO A 763 27.51 -19.77 25.53
N PRO A 764 26.56 -20.14 24.68
CA PRO A 764 25.31 -19.37 24.54
C PRO A 764 24.51 -19.39 25.86
N ALA A 765 23.82 -18.30 26.16
CA ALA A 765 22.93 -18.25 27.33
C ALA A 765 21.87 -19.37 27.22
N PRO A 766 21.51 -20.01 28.34
CA PRO A 766 20.47 -21.03 28.36
C PRO A 766 19.15 -20.43 27.79
N LYS A 767 18.45 -21.23 27.03
CA LYS A 767 17.12 -20.81 26.50
C LYS A 767 16.15 -20.78 27.68
N GLU A 768 15.59 -19.61 27.99
CA GLU A 768 14.38 -19.48 28.81
C GLU A 768 13.16 -20.06 28.10
#